data_23ac6faa1731f48b4b65dc29e820132e
#
_entry.id   23ac6faa1731f48b4b65dc29e820132e
#
_cell.length_a   1.000
_cell.length_b   1.000
_cell.length_c   1.000
_cell.angle_alpha   90.00
_cell.angle_beta   90.00
_cell.angle_gamma   90.00
#
_symmetry.space_group_name_H-M   'P 1'
#
loop_
_entity.id
_entity.type
_entity.pdbx_description
1 polymer ?
#
loop_
_entity_poly.entity_id
_entity_poly.type
_entity_poly.pdbx_seq_one_letter_code
_entity_poly.pdbx_strand_id
1 'polypeptide(L)'
;MKTVFNGIMKNKWTKLAALAIAALWSGPTVQAQAPHPERIYLSGTGIDNTKTWEFFCSGGQNSGKWKKIEVPCNWELQGFGEYTYGRWYTIKGERPSDETGIYRYKFESPATTPGERIKIFFDGVMTDTEVFINGKPAGEMHQGGFYRFSYDITDLLKPGKKNLLEVKIAKESANKSINAAERKADWWLYGGIYRPVWLEVVPAVHMRHFVLNADQHGKLQATIEMEGDAKGYELSVSVRSLKDGKEMYTQGHKPTVSHQIKDSNKEQLVEGNWMNIRPWSTEDPNLYVARLELKDPEGKTVQSRETRIGFRTIEFFPQDGVYLNGTKLVVKGVNRHSFSVDGGRATSAAISRQDALLVKEMNMNAVRSHYPPDEHFLDMCDSLGIVYMDELAGWQNGYDSKVGPKLVKEMIERDVNHPSIIIWSNGNEGGWNYNLDPLFAKYDKLQKRHMVHPWADFNDLDTHHYPTYLTGVARFTNGYKVFMPTEFMHAMYDQGGGAGLRDFWDRWCTNPMFAGGFIWVFCDEAPKRSDKGGILDSDKSNAPDGVVGPRREKEGSYYAIRAQWSPIQLKPLLITDHFDGSFLVTNEYTYTNLDKCRMTYKIRTCETPLKNAMESGKVIAEGHVQLPAIAPGETGKARFTLPASFREGDVLELEAFDKEGKSICNWTYPIRLAKQYFDHKMAQTPMTLEAVQPATATQTATSIELKSDRVTVTFDPATGMISRIISGGTEVPFKDGPVAVGMKMRYEPTLSYVRNSNEGAVYCAKYKGAADSIVWRLTDKGLLYMDAILLNRASGGGGFDDAFMDSKVFNLGLTFSYPEKNCSGMKWMGRGPYRVWKNRIPGTNYGVWHKEYNNTITGESFENLVYPEFKGYHANMYWATLESDTTPFTVYSRNDGIFFHVFTPEEPKGRVKDTMPKFPEGDISFLLDIPAICSFKPIEQQGPNSQPGNIRIKSGDEGLHLNLMFDFRQ
;
A
#
# COMPACT_ATOMS: atom_id res chain seq x y z
N MET A 1 -34.71 6.26 16.30
CA MET A 1 -34.64 7.72 16.29
C MET A 1 -33.94 8.16 15.02
N LYS A 2 -34.70 8.31 13.96
CA LYS A 2 -34.24 8.96 12.72
C LYS A 2 -34.59 10.44 12.84
N THR A 3 -33.69 11.31 12.47
CA THR A 3 -33.75 12.77 12.46
C THR A 3 -32.86 13.38 13.54
N VAL A 4 -31.68 13.77 13.13
CA VAL A 4 -30.81 14.89 13.50
C VAL A 4 -29.36 14.52 13.17
N PHE A 5 -29.00 14.49 11.91
CA PHE A 5 -27.62 14.68 11.43
C PHE A 5 -27.64 14.99 9.92
N ASN A 6 -28.40 16.03 9.56
CA ASN A 6 -28.29 16.66 8.26
C ASN A 6 -28.25 18.19 8.50
N GLY A 7 -27.10 18.72 8.61
CA GLY A 7 -26.91 20.17 8.68
C GLY A 7 -25.54 20.53 9.24
N ILE A 8 -24.79 21.22 8.43
CA ILE A 8 -23.51 21.85 8.75
C ILE A 8 -22.27 20.99 8.44
N MET A 9 -21.95 20.87 7.19
CA MET A 9 -20.66 21.19 6.53
C MET A 9 -20.79 21.11 5.01
N LYS A 10 -21.65 21.98 4.47
CA LYS A 10 -21.57 22.40 3.06
C LYS A 10 -20.85 23.74 3.02
N ASN A 11 -19.73 23.76 2.31
CA ASN A 11 -19.19 24.93 1.65
C ASN A 11 -18.25 25.87 2.38
N LYS A 12 -17.02 25.85 1.92
CA LYS A 12 -16.35 27.05 1.33
C LYS A 12 -15.02 26.72 0.66
N TRP A 13 -14.46 25.54 0.93
CA TRP A 13 -13.13 25.18 0.41
C TRP A 13 -13.13 24.47 -0.95
N THR A 14 -14.22 23.81 -1.33
CA THR A 14 -14.35 23.13 -2.64
C THR A 14 -14.58 24.08 -3.82
N LYS A 15 -15.12 25.28 -3.58
CA LYS A 15 -15.29 26.25 -4.66
C LYS A 15 -14.06 27.10 -4.92
N LEU A 16 -13.17 27.28 -3.96
CA LEU A 16 -11.91 28.02 -4.17
C LEU A 16 -10.84 27.16 -4.85
N ALA A 17 -10.83 25.86 -4.66
CA ALA A 17 -9.90 24.95 -5.36
C ALA A 17 -10.27 24.75 -6.83
N ALA A 18 -11.57 24.73 -7.16
CA ALA A 18 -12.02 24.64 -8.55
C ALA A 18 -11.82 25.93 -9.35
N LEU A 19 -11.85 27.09 -8.70
CA LEU A 19 -11.58 28.37 -9.34
C LEU A 19 -10.08 28.67 -9.52
N ALA A 20 -9.21 28.15 -8.66
CA ALA A 20 -7.76 28.31 -8.81
C ALA A 20 -7.16 27.45 -9.94
N ILE A 21 -7.80 26.34 -10.28
CA ILE A 21 -7.39 25.46 -11.42
C ILE A 21 -7.90 26.02 -12.75
N ALA A 22 -9.04 26.71 -12.77
CA ALA A 22 -9.53 27.39 -13.97
C ALA A 22 -8.78 28.69 -14.28
N ALA A 23 -8.15 29.35 -13.29
CA ALA A 23 -7.42 30.59 -13.46
C ALA A 23 -5.98 30.44 -13.97
N LEU A 24 -5.42 29.24 -14.00
CA LEU A 24 -4.11 28.92 -14.58
C LEU A 24 -4.15 28.71 -16.11
N TRP A 25 -5.33 28.84 -16.74
CA TRP A 25 -5.54 28.61 -18.18
C TRP A 25 -5.93 29.87 -18.97
N SER A 26 -5.86 31.04 -18.39
CA SER A 26 -6.20 32.29 -19.11
C SER A 26 -5.02 33.25 -19.22
N GLY A 27 -4.07 32.92 -20.06
CA GLY A 27 -3.17 33.89 -20.67
C GLY A 27 -3.70 34.26 -22.08
N PRO A 28 -3.63 35.52 -22.55
CA PRO A 28 -4.12 35.85 -23.85
C PRO A 28 -3.13 35.44 -24.93
N THR A 29 -3.30 34.25 -25.45
CA THR A 29 -2.75 33.85 -26.74
C THR A 29 -3.91 33.77 -27.71
N VAL A 30 -3.82 34.51 -28.81
CA VAL A 30 -4.69 34.33 -29.98
C VAL A 30 -4.37 32.95 -30.55
N GLN A 31 -5.04 31.97 -30.01
CA GLN A 31 -5.05 30.61 -30.49
C GLN A 31 -6.00 30.58 -31.68
N ALA A 32 -5.50 30.26 -32.87
CA ALA A 32 -6.36 29.72 -33.93
C ALA A 32 -6.95 28.43 -33.33
N GLN A 33 -8.16 28.51 -32.81
CA GLN A 33 -8.87 27.41 -32.20
C GLN A 33 -9.05 26.35 -33.27
N ALA A 34 -8.54 25.14 -33.03
CA ALA A 34 -8.89 23.99 -33.86
C ALA A 34 -10.42 23.92 -33.94
N PRO A 35 -11.03 23.73 -35.12
CA PRO A 35 -12.49 23.80 -35.30
C PRO A 35 -13.24 22.76 -34.45
N HIS A 36 -12.53 21.77 -33.90
CA HIS A 36 -13.09 20.71 -33.06
C HIS A 36 -12.25 20.51 -31.79
N PRO A 37 -12.87 20.13 -30.64
CA PRO A 37 -12.14 19.68 -29.48
C PRO A 37 -11.34 18.41 -29.82
N GLU A 38 -10.18 18.23 -29.18
CA GLU A 38 -9.29 17.10 -29.48
C GLU A 38 -10.00 15.75 -29.30
N ARG A 39 -10.83 15.60 -28.25
CA ARG A 39 -11.66 14.41 -28.00
C ARG A 39 -13.11 14.79 -27.78
N ILE A 40 -14.03 14.18 -28.53
CA ILE A 40 -15.49 14.32 -28.38
C ILE A 40 -16.00 13.05 -27.73
N TYR A 41 -16.18 13.08 -26.40
CA TYR A 41 -16.54 11.90 -25.63
C TYR A 41 -17.98 11.43 -25.90
N LEU A 42 -18.15 10.16 -26.29
CA LEU A 42 -19.41 9.44 -26.42
C LEU A 42 -19.81 8.79 -25.09
N SER A 43 -18.83 8.34 -24.30
CA SER A 43 -18.99 7.90 -22.92
C SER A 43 -18.65 9.00 -21.93
N GLY A 44 -18.68 8.71 -20.63
CA GLY A 44 -17.98 9.48 -19.61
C GLY A 44 -16.45 9.30 -19.69
N THR A 45 -15.73 9.94 -18.77
CA THR A 45 -14.26 9.93 -18.71
C THR A 45 -13.69 9.03 -17.63
N GLY A 46 -14.54 8.45 -16.78
CA GLY A 46 -14.19 7.55 -15.68
C GLY A 46 -15.42 7.17 -14.87
N ILE A 47 -15.24 6.35 -13.85
CA ILE A 47 -16.32 5.84 -13.00
C ILE A 47 -17.07 6.95 -12.25
N ASP A 48 -16.43 8.07 -11.99
CA ASP A 48 -17.01 9.27 -11.35
C ASP A 48 -17.67 10.24 -12.34
N ASN A 49 -17.56 9.97 -13.63
CA ASN A 49 -18.16 10.74 -14.71
C ASN A 49 -18.57 9.82 -15.86
N THR A 50 -19.75 9.22 -15.77
CA THR A 50 -20.28 8.24 -16.72
C THR A 50 -21.35 8.85 -17.62
N LYS A 51 -21.71 8.15 -18.71
CA LYS A 51 -22.90 8.41 -19.52
C LYS A 51 -23.75 7.16 -19.66
N THR A 52 -25.06 7.34 -19.62
CA THR A 52 -26.03 6.25 -19.73
C THR A 52 -26.16 5.76 -21.18
N TRP A 53 -25.96 4.47 -21.42
CA TRP A 53 -26.19 3.77 -22.67
C TRP A 53 -27.29 2.72 -22.52
N GLU A 54 -27.83 2.19 -23.64
CA GLU A 54 -28.68 1.00 -23.63
C GLU A 54 -27.78 -0.25 -23.63
N PHE A 55 -28.17 -1.28 -22.88
CA PHE A 55 -27.39 -2.50 -22.70
C PHE A 55 -28.25 -3.75 -22.66
N PHE A 56 -27.78 -4.81 -23.27
CA PHE A 56 -28.32 -6.16 -23.22
C PHE A 56 -27.23 -7.13 -22.80
N CYS A 57 -27.49 -7.98 -21.80
CA CYS A 57 -26.61 -9.06 -21.37
C CYS A 57 -27.22 -10.42 -21.70
N SER A 58 -26.41 -11.36 -22.24
CA SER A 58 -26.89 -12.68 -22.67
C SER A 58 -27.10 -13.65 -21.52
N GLY A 59 -26.38 -13.50 -20.40
CA GLY A 59 -26.39 -14.42 -19.24
C GLY A 59 -26.30 -13.71 -17.91
N GLY A 60 -26.45 -14.47 -16.82
CA GLY A 60 -26.29 -13.96 -15.45
C GLY A 60 -27.35 -12.99 -15.00
N GLN A 61 -26.98 -12.09 -14.06
CA GLN A 61 -27.89 -11.09 -13.51
C GLN A 61 -28.49 -10.21 -14.62
N ASN A 62 -29.77 -9.89 -14.51
CA ASN A 62 -30.51 -9.01 -15.42
C ASN A 62 -30.42 -9.34 -16.92
N SER A 63 -30.07 -10.59 -17.27
CA SER A 63 -29.95 -11.03 -18.67
C SER A 63 -31.28 -11.07 -19.45
N GLY A 64 -31.15 -11.18 -20.78
CA GLY A 64 -32.27 -11.44 -21.70
C GLY A 64 -33.18 -10.24 -22.01
N LYS A 65 -32.84 -9.03 -21.55
CA LYS A 65 -33.63 -7.81 -21.79
C LYS A 65 -32.77 -6.55 -21.87
N TRP A 66 -33.23 -5.59 -22.66
CA TRP A 66 -32.60 -4.29 -22.74
C TRP A 66 -32.79 -3.47 -21.46
N LYS A 67 -31.74 -2.91 -20.92
CA LYS A 67 -31.71 -2.01 -19.77
C LYS A 67 -30.76 -0.85 -20.03
N LYS A 68 -30.65 0.04 -19.07
CA LYS A 68 -29.65 1.11 -19.06
C LYS A 68 -28.41 0.68 -18.30
N ILE A 69 -27.26 1.16 -18.73
CA ILE A 69 -25.96 0.95 -18.09
C ILE A 69 -25.15 2.25 -18.17
N GLU A 70 -24.35 2.52 -17.14
CA GLU A 70 -23.42 3.63 -17.11
C GLU A 70 -22.08 3.24 -17.75
N VAL A 71 -21.52 4.11 -18.60
CA VAL A 71 -20.25 3.86 -19.34
C VAL A 71 -19.30 5.05 -19.11
N PRO A 72 -18.04 4.82 -18.71
CA PRO A 72 -17.37 3.52 -18.55
C PRO A 72 -17.66 2.86 -17.19
N CYS A 73 -17.80 1.54 -17.19
CA CYS A 73 -17.84 0.68 -15.99
C CYS A 73 -17.83 -0.79 -16.42
N ASN A 74 -17.39 -1.68 -15.54
CA ASN A 74 -17.61 -3.10 -15.75
C ASN A 74 -19.09 -3.44 -15.43
N TRP A 75 -19.69 -4.28 -16.23
CA TRP A 75 -21.14 -4.53 -16.13
C TRP A 75 -21.56 -5.30 -14.88
N GLU A 76 -20.66 -6.11 -14.30
CA GLU A 76 -20.93 -6.88 -13.07
C GLU A 76 -21.23 -5.94 -11.90
N LEU A 77 -20.51 -4.83 -11.79
CA LEU A 77 -20.67 -3.85 -10.71
C LEU A 77 -22.01 -3.10 -10.81
N GLN A 78 -22.65 -3.17 -11.98
CA GLN A 78 -23.98 -2.60 -12.21
C GLN A 78 -25.11 -3.64 -12.22
N GLY A 79 -24.80 -4.86 -11.76
CA GLY A 79 -25.77 -5.93 -11.59
C GLY A 79 -26.14 -6.66 -12.88
N PHE A 80 -25.19 -6.82 -13.79
CA PHE A 80 -25.32 -7.66 -14.97
C PHE A 80 -24.29 -8.78 -14.98
N GLY A 81 -24.57 -9.88 -15.70
CA GLY A 81 -23.65 -11.00 -15.85
C GLY A 81 -23.34 -11.70 -14.53
N GLU A 82 -22.19 -12.35 -14.47
CA GLU A 82 -21.72 -13.11 -13.31
C GLU A 82 -20.28 -12.74 -12.94
N TYR A 83 -19.99 -12.73 -11.64
CA TYR A 83 -18.63 -12.54 -11.16
C TYR A 83 -17.84 -13.84 -11.26
N THR A 84 -16.61 -13.73 -11.74
CA THR A 84 -15.63 -14.82 -11.77
C THR A 84 -14.29 -14.31 -11.30
N TYR A 85 -13.65 -15.04 -10.37
CA TYR A 85 -12.24 -14.80 -10.04
C TYR A 85 -11.34 -15.60 -10.99
N GLY A 86 -10.25 -15.03 -11.45
CA GLY A 86 -9.44 -15.59 -12.52
C GLY A 86 -8.72 -16.90 -12.20
N ARG A 87 -8.68 -17.29 -10.92
CA ARG A 87 -8.15 -18.61 -10.49
C ARG A 87 -9.17 -19.75 -10.55
N TRP A 88 -10.32 -19.53 -11.15
CA TRP A 88 -11.40 -20.53 -11.32
C TRP A 88 -10.90 -21.90 -11.80
N TYR A 89 -9.89 -21.93 -12.69
CA TYR A 89 -9.34 -23.18 -13.25
C TYR A 89 -8.66 -24.07 -12.21
N THR A 90 -8.40 -23.56 -11.01
CA THR A 90 -7.82 -24.34 -9.90
C THR A 90 -8.87 -25.07 -9.08
N ILE A 91 -10.15 -24.79 -9.31
CA ILE A 91 -11.28 -25.38 -8.61
C ILE A 91 -11.99 -26.36 -9.55
N LYS A 92 -12.04 -27.63 -9.12
CA LYS A 92 -12.62 -28.69 -9.96
C LYS A 92 -14.10 -28.42 -10.28
N GLY A 93 -14.40 -28.32 -11.58
CA GLY A 93 -15.76 -28.14 -12.09
C GLY A 93 -16.18 -26.67 -12.27
N GLU A 94 -15.41 -25.72 -11.81
CA GLU A 94 -15.66 -24.30 -12.10
C GLU A 94 -15.32 -23.95 -13.54
N ARG A 95 -16.04 -22.98 -14.07
CA ARG A 95 -15.84 -22.39 -15.40
C ARG A 95 -15.95 -20.88 -15.29
N PRO A 96 -15.26 -20.11 -16.16
CA PRO A 96 -15.50 -18.67 -16.18
C PRO A 96 -16.87 -18.39 -16.77
N SER A 97 -17.44 -17.28 -16.40
CA SER A 97 -18.63 -16.76 -17.03
C SER A 97 -18.28 -16.19 -18.43
N ASP A 98 -19.13 -16.44 -19.40
CA ASP A 98 -18.87 -16.19 -20.84
C ASP A 98 -19.95 -15.31 -21.52
N GLU A 99 -20.60 -14.44 -20.77
CA GLU A 99 -21.68 -13.59 -21.26
C GLU A 99 -21.20 -12.68 -22.42
N THR A 100 -22.16 -12.39 -23.29
CA THR A 100 -22.02 -11.35 -24.31
C THR A 100 -22.83 -10.13 -23.92
N GLY A 101 -22.23 -8.95 -24.01
CA GLY A 101 -22.88 -7.65 -23.81
C GLY A 101 -23.09 -6.92 -25.15
N ILE A 102 -24.26 -6.31 -25.33
CA ILE A 102 -24.54 -5.45 -26.49
C ILE A 102 -24.90 -4.06 -25.98
N TYR A 103 -24.09 -3.08 -26.35
CA TYR A 103 -24.28 -1.68 -26.03
C TYR A 103 -24.86 -0.91 -27.20
N ARG A 104 -25.72 0.07 -26.97
CA ARG A 104 -26.24 1.00 -27.97
C ARG A 104 -26.21 2.42 -27.46
N TYR A 105 -25.72 3.31 -28.35
CA TYR A 105 -25.69 4.74 -28.08
C TYR A 105 -26.03 5.54 -29.32
N LYS A 106 -26.89 6.54 -29.20
CA LYS A 106 -27.25 7.44 -30.29
C LYS A 106 -26.50 8.76 -30.14
N PHE A 107 -25.75 9.16 -31.17
CA PHE A 107 -24.94 10.38 -31.17
C PHE A 107 -25.15 11.16 -32.47
N GLU A 108 -24.84 12.43 -32.41
CA GLU A 108 -24.79 13.30 -33.58
C GLU A 108 -23.37 13.31 -34.13
N SER A 109 -23.24 13.22 -35.45
CA SER A 109 -21.94 13.30 -36.12
C SER A 109 -21.39 14.71 -35.96
N PRO A 110 -20.09 14.89 -35.61
CA PRO A 110 -19.46 16.20 -35.71
C PRO A 110 -19.58 16.76 -37.10
N ALA A 111 -19.67 18.08 -37.20
CA ALA A 111 -19.54 18.77 -38.51
C ALA A 111 -18.13 18.59 -39.04
N THR A 112 -17.97 18.38 -40.34
CA THR A 112 -16.66 18.21 -40.97
C THR A 112 -16.55 19.11 -42.20
N THR A 113 -15.33 19.55 -42.50
CA THR A 113 -14.99 20.15 -43.79
C THR A 113 -14.60 19.08 -44.80
N PRO A 114 -14.63 19.37 -46.12
CA PRO A 114 -14.25 18.40 -47.14
C PRO A 114 -12.85 17.83 -46.87
N GLY A 115 -12.76 16.50 -46.86
CA GLY A 115 -11.51 15.77 -46.69
C GLY A 115 -11.20 15.41 -45.22
N GLU A 116 -11.87 16.00 -44.24
CA GLU A 116 -11.71 15.57 -42.82
C GLU A 116 -12.26 14.16 -42.62
N ARG A 117 -11.61 13.41 -41.70
CA ARG A 117 -12.00 12.04 -41.30
C ARG A 117 -12.44 12.03 -39.85
N ILE A 118 -13.36 11.15 -39.53
CA ILE A 118 -13.84 10.92 -38.13
C ILE A 118 -13.40 9.54 -37.71
N LYS A 119 -12.58 9.48 -36.66
CA LYS A 119 -12.13 8.21 -36.05
C LYS A 119 -12.84 8.04 -34.69
N ILE A 120 -13.30 6.82 -34.41
CA ILE A 120 -13.80 6.44 -33.07
C ILE A 120 -12.73 5.66 -32.34
N PHE A 121 -12.52 6.03 -31.07
CA PHE A 121 -11.53 5.41 -30.18
C PHE A 121 -12.20 4.74 -29.02
N PHE A 122 -11.67 3.58 -28.64
CA PHE A 122 -11.96 2.85 -27.41
C PHE A 122 -10.67 2.70 -26.62
N ASP A 123 -10.62 3.18 -25.38
CA ASP A 123 -9.39 3.14 -24.57
C ASP A 123 -9.18 1.81 -23.84
N GLY A 124 -10.21 0.95 -23.78
CA GLY A 124 -10.17 -0.40 -23.22
C GLY A 124 -11.54 -1.02 -23.10
N VAL A 125 -11.68 -2.24 -23.59
CA VAL A 125 -12.93 -3.02 -23.62
C VAL A 125 -12.64 -4.50 -23.36
N MET A 126 -13.35 -5.15 -22.47
CA MET A 126 -13.12 -6.55 -22.07
C MET A 126 -14.20 -7.45 -22.65
N THR A 127 -13.90 -8.34 -23.63
CA THR A 127 -12.58 -8.64 -24.23
C THR A 127 -12.66 -8.53 -25.74
N ASP A 128 -13.38 -9.43 -26.45
CA ASP A 128 -13.55 -9.35 -27.90
C ASP A 128 -14.61 -8.31 -28.26
N THR A 129 -14.31 -7.39 -29.15
CA THR A 129 -15.13 -6.21 -29.44
C THR A 129 -15.41 -6.04 -30.91
N GLU A 130 -16.70 -6.10 -31.29
CA GLU A 130 -17.19 -5.75 -32.62
C GLU A 130 -17.95 -4.41 -32.55
N VAL A 131 -17.60 -3.50 -33.45
CA VAL A 131 -18.19 -2.13 -33.50
C VAL A 131 -18.97 -1.94 -34.78
N PHE A 132 -20.21 -1.45 -34.64
CA PHE A 132 -21.09 -1.17 -35.76
C PHE A 132 -21.59 0.29 -35.71
N ILE A 133 -21.58 0.93 -36.87
CA ILE A 133 -22.17 2.26 -37.07
C ILE A 133 -23.34 2.13 -38.04
N ASN A 134 -24.56 2.49 -37.58
CA ASN A 134 -25.77 2.38 -38.38
C ASN A 134 -26.00 0.96 -38.95
N GLY A 135 -25.58 -0.07 -38.20
CA GLY A 135 -25.71 -1.48 -38.59
C GLY A 135 -24.63 -2.00 -39.52
N LYS A 136 -23.64 -1.17 -39.89
CA LYS A 136 -22.48 -1.59 -40.70
C LYS A 136 -21.25 -1.77 -39.81
N PRO A 137 -20.41 -2.81 -40.02
CA PRO A 137 -19.18 -2.99 -39.24
C PRO A 137 -18.21 -1.81 -39.42
N ALA A 138 -17.62 -1.32 -38.36
CA ALA A 138 -16.61 -0.25 -38.40
C ALA A 138 -15.23 -0.75 -38.83
N GLY A 139 -14.95 -2.02 -38.59
CA GLY A 139 -13.71 -2.68 -38.93
C GLY A 139 -13.69 -4.14 -38.46
N GLU A 140 -12.50 -4.72 -38.41
CA GLU A 140 -12.30 -6.06 -37.85
C GLU A 140 -12.53 -6.07 -36.34
N MET A 141 -12.95 -7.24 -35.81
CA MET A 141 -13.09 -7.46 -34.36
C MET A 141 -11.75 -7.17 -33.67
N HIS A 142 -11.78 -6.33 -32.63
CA HIS A 142 -10.64 -6.14 -31.75
C HIS A 142 -10.63 -7.21 -30.67
N GLN A 143 -9.43 -7.71 -30.32
CA GLN A 143 -9.20 -8.70 -29.28
C GLN A 143 -8.10 -8.22 -28.33
N GLY A 144 -8.32 -8.38 -27.00
CA GLY A 144 -7.43 -7.88 -25.96
C GLY A 144 -8.08 -6.79 -25.13
N GLY A 145 -8.16 -7.02 -23.80
CA GLY A 145 -9.00 -6.21 -22.89
C GLY A 145 -8.39 -4.87 -22.47
N PHE A 146 -7.07 -4.70 -22.58
CA PHE A 146 -6.37 -3.59 -21.92
C PHE A 146 -5.84 -2.51 -22.86
N TYR A 147 -6.12 -2.60 -24.17
CA TYR A 147 -5.45 -1.82 -25.22
C TYR A 147 -6.40 -0.84 -25.88
N ARG A 148 -5.83 0.33 -26.30
CA ARG A 148 -6.54 1.34 -27.07
C ARG A 148 -6.58 0.94 -28.52
N PHE A 149 -7.76 1.01 -29.13
CA PHE A 149 -7.96 0.79 -30.57
C PHE A 149 -8.91 1.80 -31.19
N SER A 150 -8.89 1.92 -32.51
CA SER A 150 -9.73 2.87 -33.24
C SER A 150 -10.14 2.38 -34.63
N TYR A 151 -11.24 2.98 -35.12
CA TYR A 151 -11.71 2.78 -36.49
C TYR A 151 -12.01 4.11 -37.14
N ASP A 152 -11.72 4.23 -38.44
CA ASP A 152 -12.25 5.30 -39.28
C ASP A 152 -13.71 5.01 -39.61
N ILE A 153 -14.62 5.87 -39.19
CA ILE A 153 -16.06 5.68 -39.35
C ILE A 153 -16.69 6.69 -40.30
N THR A 154 -15.89 7.55 -40.94
CA THR A 154 -16.37 8.69 -41.77
C THR A 154 -17.45 8.28 -42.74
N ASP A 155 -17.18 7.21 -43.55
CA ASP A 155 -18.06 6.79 -44.64
C ASP A 155 -19.29 5.98 -44.13
N LEU A 156 -19.37 5.72 -42.83
CA LEU A 156 -20.47 5.00 -42.18
C LEU A 156 -21.47 5.96 -41.54
N LEU A 157 -21.09 7.22 -41.38
CA LEU A 157 -21.90 8.26 -40.72
C LEU A 157 -22.95 8.85 -41.67
N LYS A 158 -24.03 9.32 -41.05
CA LYS A 158 -25.07 10.15 -41.70
C LYS A 158 -24.84 11.60 -41.22
N PRO A 159 -24.23 12.47 -42.03
CA PRO A 159 -23.92 13.83 -41.63
C PRO A 159 -25.16 14.58 -41.18
N GLY A 160 -25.06 15.35 -40.08
CA GLY A 160 -26.14 16.17 -39.54
C GLY A 160 -27.36 15.37 -39.03
N LYS A 161 -27.25 14.06 -38.86
CA LYS A 161 -28.30 13.17 -38.35
C LYS A 161 -27.80 12.39 -37.13
N LYS A 162 -28.74 11.84 -36.35
CA LYS A 162 -28.43 10.88 -35.28
C LYS A 162 -27.93 9.59 -35.90
N ASN A 163 -26.77 9.15 -35.43
CA ASN A 163 -26.15 7.87 -35.77
C ASN A 163 -26.28 6.89 -34.61
N LEU A 164 -26.38 5.62 -34.91
CA LEU A 164 -26.42 4.54 -33.93
C LEU A 164 -25.06 3.87 -33.87
N LEU A 165 -24.42 3.94 -32.71
CA LEU A 165 -23.30 3.10 -32.34
C LEU A 165 -23.84 1.85 -31.65
N GLU A 166 -23.47 0.67 -32.13
CA GLU A 166 -23.71 -0.62 -31.48
C GLU A 166 -22.35 -1.29 -31.26
N VAL A 167 -22.10 -1.75 -30.00
CA VAL A 167 -20.86 -2.45 -29.64
C VAL A 167 -21.23 -3.80 -29.05
N LYS A 168 -20.75 -4.88 -29.65
CA LYS A 168 -20.90 -6.24 -29.14
C LYS A 168 -19.60 -6.69 -28.50
N ILE A 169 -19.68 -7.22 -27.30
CA ILE A 169 -18.54 -7.59 -26.48
C ILE A 169 -18.75 -9.01 -25.98
N ALA A 170 -17.79 -9.89 -26.25
CA ALA A 170 -17.70 -11.18 -25.59
C ALA A 170 -16.72 -11.10 -24.42
N LYS A 171 -17.14 -11.57 -23.24
CA LYS A 171 -16.33 -11.59 -22.02
C LYS A 171 -15.15 -12.55 -22.17
N GLU A 172 -15.40 -13.76 -22.73
CA GLU A 172 -14.35 -14.69 -23.14
C GLU A 172 -13.99 -14.46 -24.61
N SER A 173 -12.69 -14.48 -24.91
CA SER A 173 -12.20 -14.26 -26.28
C SER A 173 -12.32 -15.51 -27.15
N ALA A 174 -12.61 -15.31 -28.43
CA ALA A 174 -12.47 -16.36 -29.46
C ALA A 174 -11.00 -16.79 -29.67
N ASN A 175 -10.04 -15.95 -29.28
CA ASN A 175 -8.61 -16.26 -29.29
C ASN A 175 -8.18 -16.92 -27.98
N LYS A 176 -7.73 -18.17 -28.05
CA LYS A 176 -7.30 -18.94 -26.87
C LYS A 176 -6.12 -18.32 -26.13
N SER A 177 -5.22 -17.62 -26.82
CA SER A 177 -4.07 -17.00 -26.16
C SER A 177 -4.46 -15.78 -25.33
N ILE A 178 -5.49 -15.03 -25.75
CA ILE A 178 -6.08 -13.94 -24.96
C ILE A 178 -6.65 -14.50 -23.65
N ASN A 179 -7.49 -15.55 -23.72
CA ASN A 179 -8.05 -16.17 -22.53
C ASN A 179 -6.96 -16.74 -21.61
N ALA A 180 -5.89 -17.28 -22.17
CA ALA A 180 -4.79 -17.79 -21.38
C ALA A 180 -4.00 -16.67 -20.67
N ALA A 181 -3.78 -15.54 -21.36
CA ALA A 181 -2.98 -14.42 -20.88
C ALA A 181 -3.75 -13.48 -19.92
N GLU A 182 -5.04 -13.28 -20.15
CA GLU A 182 -5.84 -12.26 -19.45
C GLU A 182 -6.94 -12.82 -18.55
N ARG A 183 -7.45 -14.04 -18.79
CA ARG A 183 -8.64 -14.61 -18.14
C ARG A 183 -8.33 -15.82 -17.24
N LYS A 184 -7.08 -16.24 -17.14
CA LYS A 184 -6.56 -17.22 -16.18
C LYS A 184 -5.49 -16.56 -15.33
N ALA A 185 -5.89 -15.67 -14.45
CA ALA A 185 -4.98 -14.81 -13.72
C ALA A 185 -5.42 -14.61 -12.27
N ASP A 186 -4.57 -14.05 -11.43
CA ASP A 186 -4.88 -13.83 -10.02
C ASP A 186 -5.55 -12.48 -9.81
N TRP A 187 -6.69 -12.27 -10.45
CA TRP A 187 -7.55 -11.09 -10.32
C TRP A 187 -8.99 -11.37 -10.74
N TRP A 188 -9.89 -10.45 -10.42
CA TRP A 188 -11.28 -10.49 -10.86
C TRP A 188 -11.42 -10.32 -12.37
N LEU A 189 -12.25 -11.16 -13.00
CA LEU A 189 -12.54 -11.14 -14.43
C LEU A 189 -13.84 -10.39 -14.69
N TYR A 190 -13.73 -9.31 -15.40
CA TYR A 190 -14.88 -8.46 -15.74
C TYR A 190 -15.13 -8.43 -17.24
N GLY A 191 -16.31 -7.87 -17.60
CA GLY A 191 -16.69 -7.56 -18.97
C GLY A 191 -17.07 -6.10 -19.16
N GLY A 192 -17.14 -5.64 -20.41
CA GLY A 192 -17.71 -4.34 -20.74
C GLY A 192 -16.73 -3.24 -21.15
N ILE A 193 -17.31 -2.08 -21.45
CA ILE A 193 -16.59 -0.84 -21.79
C ILE A 193 -16.19 -0.17 -20.48
N TYR A 194 -14.96 -0.40 -20.01
CA TYR A 194 -14.50 0.08 -18.72
C TYR A 194 -13.58 1.32 -18.78
N ARG A 195 -13.18 1.72 -20.00
CA ARG A 195 -12.43 2.94 -20.28
C ARG A 195 -13.17 3.83 -21.27
N PRO A 196 -12.81 5.11 -21.43
CA PRO A 196 -13.55 6.06 -22.28
C PRO A 196 -13.68 5.68 -23.75
N VAL A 197 -14.75 6.17 -24.37
CA VAL A 197 -15.01 6.12 -25.82
C VAL A 197 -15.20 7.53 -26.35
N TRP A 198 -14.47 7.91 -27.42
CA TRP A 198 -14.57 9.24 -28.01
C TRP A 198 -14.38 9.26 -29.53
N LEU A 199 -14.73 10.38 -30.14
CA LEU A 199 -14.45 10.68 -31.54
C LEU A 199 -13.30 11.69 -31.64
N GLU A 200 -12.49 11.54 -32.67
CA GLU A 200 -11.56 12.58 -33.15
C GLU A 200 -11.88 12.94 -34.59
N VAL A 201 -11.87 14.25 -34.89
CA VAL A 201 -11.93 14.77 -36.24
C VAL A 201 -10.51 15.14 -36.66
N VAL A 202 -10.03 14.53 -37.72
CA VAL A 202 -8.67 14.74 -38.22
C VAL A 202 -8.67 15.26 -39.65
N PRO A 203 -7.73 16.15 -40.04
CA PRO A 203 -7.60 16.62 -41.43
C PRO A 203 -7.26 15.47 -42.39
N ALA A 204 -7.48 15.70 -43.70
CA ALA A 204 -7.10 14.75 -44.75
C ALA A 204 -5.59 14.41 -44.71
N VAL A 205 -4.78 15.41 -44.42
CA VAL A 205 -3.34 15.25 -44.16
C VAL A 205 -3.10 15.55 -42.68
N HIS A 206 -2.62 14.56 -41.91
CA HIS A 206 -2.43 14.70 -40.48
C HIS A 206 -1.27 13.86 -39.93
N MET A 207 -0.81 14.22 -38.73
CA MET A 207 0.12 13.40 -37.95
C MET A 207 -0.63 12.20 -37.41
N ARG A 208 -0.28 10.99 -37.88
CA ARG A 208 -0.91 9.75 -37.42
C ARG A 208 -0.41 9.36 -36.04
N HIS A 209 0.92 9.41 -35.87
CA HIS A 209 1.59 9.05 -34.62
C HIS A 209 2.92 9.80 -34.53
N PHE A 210 3.38 10.01 -33.29
CA PHE A 210 4.69 10.62 -33.04
C PHE A 210 5.34 10.03 -31.77
N VAL A 211 6.66 9.93 -31.81
CA VAL A 211 7.50 9.49 -30.69
C VAL A 211 8.50 10.59 -30.38
N LEU A 212 8.58 10.94 -29.09
CA LEU A 212 9.48 11.97 -28.61
C LEU A 212 10.57 11.37 -27.71
N ASN A 213 11.78 11.93 -27.82
CA ASN A 213 12.86 11.68 -26.87
C ASN A 213 13.46 13.02 -26.47
N ALA A 214 13.37 13.34 -25.18
CA ALA A 214 13.88 14.57 -24.59
C ALA A 214 14.97 14.21 -23.56
N ASP A 215 16.24 14.46 -23.87
CA ASP A 215 17.34 14.11 -22.98
C ASP A 215 17.62 15.19 -21.91
N GLN A 216 18.34 14.84 -20.86
CA GLN A 216 18.66 15.72 -19.74
C GLN A 216 19.46 16.99 -20.12
N HIS A 217 20.04 17.05 -21.31
CA HIS A 217 20.84 18.17 -21.81
C HIS A 217 20.04 19.13 -22.68
N GLY A 218 18.73 18.84 -22.89
CA GLY A 218 17.80 19.67 -23.64
C GLY A 218 17.67 19.31 -25.12
N LYS A 219 18.26 18.21 -25.59
CA LYS A 219 18.01 17.72 -26.93
C LYS A 219 16.64 17.05 -26.98
N LEU A 220 15.78 17.52 -27.89
CA LEU A 220 14.49 16.90 -28.20
C LEU A 220 14.52 16.39 -29.64
N GLN A 221 14.17 15.12 -29.81
CA GLN A 221 13.96 14.46 -31.09
C GLN A 221 12.49 14.06 -31.17
N ALA A 222 11.85 14.34 -32.32
CA ALA A 222 10.48 13.92 -32.61
C ALA A 222 10.48 13.15 -33.94
N THR A 223 10.06 11.90 -33.92
CA THR A 223 9.73 11.18 -35.15
C THR A 223 8.22 11.16 -35.33
N ILE A 224 7.76 11.54 -36.53
CA ILE A 224 6.35 11.74 -36.86
C ILE A 224 5.98 10.94 -38.09
N GLU A 225 4.95 10.12 -37.95
CA GLU A 225 4.34 9.37 -39.04
C GLU A 225 3.14 10.14 -39.60
N MET A 226 3.13 10.35 -40.92
CA MET A 226 2.07 11.09 -41.61
C MET A 226 1.01 10.14 -42.17
N GLU A 227 -0.22 10.61 -42.26
CA GLU A 227 -1.30 10.02 -43.02
C GLU A 227 -1.81 11.05 -44.04
N GLY A 228 -1.99 10.66 -45.29
CA GLY A 228 -2.26 11.55 -46.44
C GLY A 228 -0.98 12.08 -47.13
N ASP A 229 -1.15 12.77 -48.25
CA ASP A 229 0.00 13.35 -48.98
C ASP A 229 0.47 14.67 -48.35
N ALA A 230 1.46 14.60 -47.54
CA ALA A 230 2.04 15.73 -46.80
C ALA A 230 3.22 16.42 -47.52
N LYS A 231 3.50 16.05 -48.78
CA LYS A 231 4.59 16.68 -49.54
C LYS A 231 4.43 18.20 -49.62
N GLY A 232 5.44 18.95 -49.22
CA GLY A 232 5.43 20.42 -49.20
C GLY A 232 4.86 21.03 -47.92
N TYR A 233 4.34 20.22 -47.01
CA TYR A 233 3.92 20.68 -45.65
C TYR A 233 5.14 20.94 -44.79
N GLU A 234 4.94 21.77 -43.74
CA GLU A 234 5.94 22.06 -42.73
C GLU A 234 5.50 21.48 -41.37
N LEU A 235 6.39 20.73 -40.76
CA LEU A 235 6.29 20.32 -39.37
C LEU A 235 7.09 21.29 -38.49
N SER A 236 6.56 21.66 -37.33
CA SER A 236 7.31 22.43 -36.37
C SER A 236 7.09 21.91 -34.92
N VAL A 237 8.10 22.10 -34.08
CA VAL A 237 8.07 21.74 -32.66
C VAL A 237 8.47 22.95 -31.82
N SER A 238 7.65 23.28 -30.82
CA SER A 238 7.97 24.26 -29.79
C SER A 238 7.83 23.62 -28.40
N VAL A 239 8.48 24.17 -27.39
CA VAL A 239 8.47 23.66 -26.01
C VAL A 239 8.18 24.81 -25.06
N ARG A 240 7.28 24.59 -24.10
CA ARG A 240 7.02 25.50 -23.00
C ARG A 240 7.03 24.77 -21.66
N SER A 241 7.45 25.46 -20.61
CA SER A 241 7.39 24.93 -19.24
C SER A 241 5.94 24.72 -18.82
N LEU A 242 5.62 23.56 -18.29
CA LEU A 242 4.28 23.27 -17.77
C LEU A 242 3.98 24.08 -16.50
N LYS A 243 5.01 24.39 -15.69
CA LYS A 243 4.88 25.05 -14.38
C LYS A 243 4.43 26.50 -14.48
N ASP A 244 5.02 27.26 -15.42
CA ASP A 244 4.81 28.70 -15.52
C ASP A 244 4.43 29.19 -16.94
N GLY A 245 4.26 28.25 -17.88
CA GLY A 245 3.87 28.52 -19.26
C GLY A 245 4.94 29.19 -20.12
N LYS A 246 6.15 29.42 -19.60
CA LYS A 246 7.22 30.09 -20.34
C LYS A 246 7.69 29.27 -21.52
N GLU A 247 7.82 29.93 -22.68
CA GLU A 247 8.45 29.36 -23.86
C GLU A 247 9.93 29.08 -23.60
N MET A 248 10.38 27.94 -24.08
CA MET A 248 11.78 27.54 -24.05
C MET A 248 12.40 27.87 -25.40
N TYR A 249 13.67 28.26 -25.39
CA TYR A 249 14.37 28.64 -26.59
C TYR A 249 15.52 27.71 -26.91
N THR A 250 15.75 27.47 -28.20
CA THR A 250 16.91 26.68 -28.66
C THR A 250 18.21 27.45 -28.51
N GLN A 251 19.34 26.80 -28.71
CA GLN A 251 20.67 27.44 -28.73
C GLN A 251 20.77 28.57 -29.76
N GLY A 252 19.98 28.54 -30.84
CA GLY A 252 19.85 29.60 -31.83
C GLY A 252 18.86 30.70 -31.45
N HIS A 253 18.39 30.76 -30.20
CA HIS A 253 17.39 31.70 -29.68
C HIS A 253 16.04 31.65 -30.42
N LYS A 254 15.68 30.52 -31.01
CA LYS A 254 14.40 30.32 -31.70
C LYS A 254 13.45 29.55 -30.77
N PRO A 255 12.17 29.94 -30.66
CA PRO A 255 11.19 29.19 -29.87
C PRO A 255 10.72 27.92 -30.57
N THR A 256 10.95 27.77 -31.86
CA THR A 256 10.44 26.70 -32.70
C THR A 256 11.52 26.15 -33.62
N VAL A 257 11.49 24.84 -33.83
CA VAL A 257 12.28 24.16 -34.86
C VAL A 257 11.33 23.61 -35.93
N SER A 258 11.66 23.85 -37.22
CA SER A 258 10.82 23.42 -38.33
C SER A 258 11.51 22.47 -39.28
N HIS A 259 10.73 21.64 -39.96
CA HIS A 259 11.14 20.65 -40.94
C HIS A 259 10.16 20.63 -42.12
N GLN A 260 10.69 20.80 -43.35
CA GLN A 260 9.90 20.70 -44.61
C GLN A 260 9.77 19.23 -45.05
N ILE A 261 8.55 18.76 -45.21
CA ILE A 261 8.26 17.38 -45.66
C ILE A 261 8.53 17.23 -47.15
N LYS A 262 9.48 16.40 -47.50
CA LYS A 262 9.85 16.13 -48.89
C LYS A 262 9.22 14.83 -49.45
N ASP A 263 8.98 13.86 -48.58
CA ASP A 263 8.43 12.57 -48.89
C ASP A 263 7.50 12.13 -47.72
N SER A 264 6.22 12.10 -48.01
CA SER A 264 5.19 11.76 -47.02
C SER A 264 5.16 10.26 -46.64
N ASN A 265 5.75 9.40 -47.46
CA ASN A 265 5.81 7.96 -47.16
C ASN A 265 6.94 7.60 -46.19
N LYS A 266 7.79 8.55 -45.88
CA LYS A 266 8.86 8.39 -44.89
C LYS A 266 8.46 9.00 -43.55
N GLU A 267 8.95 8.40 -42.49
CA GLU A 267 8.89 9.02 -41.17
C GLU A 267 9.66 10.35 -41.14
N GLN A 268 9.09 11.37 -40.57
CA GLN A 268 9.68 12.69 -40.48
C GLN A 268 10.44 12.85 -39.17
N LEU A 269 11.65 13.40 -39.19
CA LEU A 269 12.45 13.69 -38.02
C LEU A 269 12.57 15.21 -37.83
N VAL A 270 12.15 15.70 -36.67
CA VAL A 270 12.38 17.08 -36.20
C VAL A 270 13.22 17.00 -34.94
N GLU A 271 14.33 17.76 -34.89
CA GLU A 271 15.19 17.79 -33.72
C GLU A 271 15.70 19.18 -33.40
N GLY A 272 15.91 19.46 -32.09
CA GLY A 272 16.47 20.71 -31.62
C GLY A 272 17.07 20.57 -30.20
N ASN A 273 17.88 21.60 -29.83
CA ASN A 273 18.48 21.67 -28.51
C ASN A 273 17.91 22.89 -27.78
N TRP A 274 17.15 22.67 -26.71
CA TRP A 274 16.56 23.71 -25.88
C TRP A 274 17.48 24.05 -24.70
N MET A 275 17.56 25.32 -24.35
CA MET A 275 18.44 25.83 -23.29
C MET A 275 17.67 25.94 -21.96
N ASN A 276 18.42 25.99 -20.86
CA ASN A 276 17.90 26.22 -19.51
C ASN A 276 16.83 25.19 -19.06
N ILE A 277 16.95 23.98 -19.55
CA ILE A 277 16.10 22.86 -19.17
C ILE A 277 16.47 22.39 -17.78
N ARG A 278 15.47 22.15 -16.94
CA ARG A 278 15.58 21.41 -15.68
C ARG A 278 15.15 19.98 -15.95
N PRO A 279 16.01 18.98 -15.71
CA PRO A 279 15.67 17.58 -15.95
C PRO A 279 14.51 17.10 -15.07
N TRP A 280 13.77 16.15 -15.60
CA TRP A 280 12.78 15.38 -14.85
C TRP A 280 13.46 14.32 -14.02
N SER A 281 13.10 14.19 -12.73
CA SER A 281 13.58 13.13 -11.84
C SER A 281 12.51 12.71 -10.84
N THR A 282 12.79 11.67 -10.06
CA THR A 282 11.88 11.18 -9.01
C THR A 282 11.68 12.16 -7.85
N GLU A 283 12.58 13.11 -7.66
CA GLU A 283 12.56 14.11 -6.58
C GLU A 283 12.32 15.55 -7.08
N ASP A 284 12.44 15.79 -8.40
CA ASP A 284 12.17 17.07 -9.05
C ASP A 284 11.56 16.83 -10.45
N PRO A 285 10.27 16.48 -10.53
CA PRO A 285 9.61 16.05 -11.77
C PRO A 285 9.23 17.26 -12.65
N ASN A 286 10.23 17.91 -13.25
CA ASN A 286 10.01 19.05 -14.12
C ASN A 286 9.42 18.62 -15.45
N LEU A 287 8.23 19.11 -15.77
CA LEU A 287 7.49 18.81 -16.99
C LEU A 287 7.40 20.01 -17.91
N TYR A 288 7.34 19.70 -19.19
CA TYR A 288 7.18 20.65 -20.28
C TYR A 288 6.05 20.19 -21.20
N VAL A 289 5.57 21.07 -22.05
CA VAL A 289 4.63 20.75 -23.13
C VAL A 289 5.37 20.92 -24.44
N ALA A 290 5.48 19.85 -25.19
CA ALA A 290 5.87 19.90 -26.58
C ALA A 290 4.63 20.11 -27.44
N ARG A 291 4.64 21.15 -28.30
CA ARG A 291 3.61 21.43 -29.28
C ARG A 291 4.14 21.17 -30.67
N LEU A 292 3.49 20.24 -31.35
CA LEU A 292 3.75 19.89 -32.73
C LEU A 292 2.68 20.56 -33.62
N GLU A 293 3.10 21.26 -34.65
CA GLU A 293 2.21 21.88 -35.63
C GLU A 293 2.53 21.37 -37.04
N LEU A 294 1.47 21.10 -37.79
CA LEU A 294 1.53 20.79 -39.21
C LEU A 294 0.91 21.97 -39.97
N LYS A 295 1.68 22.57 -40.88
CA LYS A 295 1.23 23.65 -41.76
C LYS A 295 1.19 23.17 -43.20
N ASP A 296 0.16 23.60 -43.94
CA ASP A 296 0.05 23.35 -45.36
C ASP A 296 1.09 24.16 -46.18
N PRO A 297 1.20 23.97 -47.50
CA PRO A 297 2.13 24.73 -48.35
C PRO A 297 1.88 26.22 -48.37
N GLU A 298 0.67 26.67 -48.03
CA GLU A 298 0.26 28.05 -47.90
C GLU A 298 0.62 28.65 -46.53
N GLY A 299 1.18 27.86 -45.62
CA GLY A 299 1.60 28.27 -44.28
C GLY A 299 0.48 28.31 -43.21
N LYS A 300 -0.70 27.81 -43.54
CA LYS A 300 -1.82 27.70 -42.60
C LYS A 300 -1.65 26.46 -41.72
N THR A 301 -1.78 26.62 -40.41
CA THR A 301 -1.80 25.46 -39.48
C THR A 301 -3.05 24.63 -39.70
N VAL A 302 -2.87 23.37 -40.11
CA VAL A 302 -3.94 22.38 -40.35
C VAL A 302 -4.13 21.41 -39.19
N GLN A 303 -3.07 21.17 -38.40
CA GLN A 303 -3.16 20.38 -37.19
C GLN A 303 -2.18 20.89 -36.13
N SER A 304 -2.61 20.85 -34.87
CA SER A 304 -1.76 21.06 -33.69
C SER A 304 -2.00 19.95 -32.69
N ARG A 305 -0.92 19.41 -32.11
CA ARG A 305 -0.94 18.42 -31.05
C ARG A 305 -0.04 18.86 -29.91
N GLU A 306 -0.54 18.76 -28.67
CA GLU A 306 0.28 19.01 -27.47
C GLU A 306 0.45 17.71 -26.69
N THR A 307 1.64 17.50 -26.17
CA THR A 307 1.93 16.38 -25.27
C THR A 307 2.87 16.81 -24.15
N ARG A 308 2.72 16.21 -22.97
CA ARG A 308 3.66 16.41 -21.86
C ARG A 308 4.95 15.65 -22.14
N ILE A 309 6.06 16.26 -21.77
CA ILE A 309 7.39 15.64 -21.84
C ILE A 309 8.18 15.98 -20.58
N GLY A 310 9.11 15.11 -20.21
CA GLY A 310 10.15 15.38 -19.23
C GLY A 310 11.51 15.18 -19.88
N PHE A 311 12.39 16.16 -19.77
CA PHE A 311 13.76 16.02 -20.25
C PHE A 311 14.53 15.14 -19.29
N ARG A 312 14.90 13.95 -19.72
CA ARG A 312 15.63 12.97 -18.91
C ARG A 312 16.40 11.97 -19.76
N THR A 313 17.44 11.40 -19.18
CA THR A 313 18.19 10.30 -19.78
C THR A 313 18.08 9.07 -18.88
N ILE A 314 17.63 7.95 -19.46
CA ILE A 314 17.60 6.63 -18.82
C ILE A 314 18.71 5.80 -19.43
N GLU A 315 19.57 5.24 -18.59
CA GLU A 315 20.66 4.37 -18.99
C GLU A 315 20.60 3.08 -18.20
N PHE A 316 20.80 1.99 -18.88
CA PHE A 316 20.96 0.68 -18.29
C PHE A 316 22.39 0.18 -18.56
N PHE A 317 23.13 -0.03 -17.48
CA PHE A 317 24.48 -0.57 -17.57
C PHE A 317 24.46 -2.02 -17.09
N PRO A 318 24.68 -3.01 -18.00
CA PRO A 318 24.89 -4.39 -17.57
C PRO A 318 25.99 -4.47 -16.49
N GLN A 319 25.77 -5.30 -15.47
CA GLN A 319 26.70 -5.48 -14.35
C GLN A 319 26.88 -4.24 -13.45
N ASP A 320 25.97 -3.28 -13.53
CA ASP A 320 25.98 -2.12 -12.64
C ASP A 320 24.54 -1.74 -12.19
N GLY A 321 23.69 -1.21 -13.08
CA GLY A 321 22.34 -0.82 -12.69
C GLY A 321 21.63 0.09 -13.67
N VAL A 322 20.52 0.65 -13.20
CA VAL A 322 19.71 1.64 -13.89
C VAL A 322 20.13 3.04 -13.41
N TYR A 323 20.30 3.95 -14.35
CA TYR A 323 20.69 5.33 -14.10
C TYR A 323 19.64 6.29 -14.65
N LEU A 324 19.30 7.29 -13.87
CA LEU A 324 18.44 8.40 -14.28
C LEU A 324 19.26 9.70 -14.18
N ASN A 325 19.46 10.35 -15.31
CA ASN A 325 20.27 11.58 -15.42
C ASN A 325 21.70 11.42 -14.86
N GLY A 326 22.32 10.28 -15.15
CA GLY A 326 23.68 9.98 -14.71
C GLY A 326 23.81 9.60 -13.23
N THR A 327 22.72 9.50 -12.48
CA THR A 327 22.69 9.06 -11.08
C THR A 327 22.03 7.70 -10.96
N LYS A 328 22.67 6.79 -10.21
CA LYS A 328 22.12 5.44 -10.01
C LYS A 328 20.78 5.49 -9.31
N LEU A 329 19.78 4.84 -9.91
CA LEU A 329 18.43 4.77 -9.40
C LEU A 329 18.20 3.44 -8.66
N VAL A 330 17.75 3.52 -7.41
CA VAL A 330 17.24 2.37 -6.65
C VAL A 330 15.71 2.48 -6.58
N VAL A 331 15.05 1.51 -7.19
CA VAL A 331 13.59 1.47 -7.30
C VAL A 331 12.98 1.02 -5.97
N LYS A 332 12.20 1.88 -5.33
CA LYS A 332 11.32 1.57 -4.18
C LYS A 332 9.91 1.47 -4.72
N GLY A 333 9.52 0.31 -5.24
CA GLY A 333 8.34 0.14 -6.07
C GLY A 333 7.23 -0.69 -5.45
N VAL A 334 6.04 -0.60 -6.06
CA VAL A 334 4.88 -1.42 -5.76
C VAL A 334 4.18 -1.87 -7.03
N ASN A 335 3.65 -3.09 -7.05
CA ASN A 335 2.76 -3.56 -8.10
C ASN A 335 1.37 -2.96 -7.90
N ARG A 336 0.67 -2.60 -8.98
CA ARG A 336 -0.66 -1.99 -8.92
C ARG A 336 -1.58 -2.54 -9.99
N HIS A 337 -2.76 -2.97 -9.58
CA HIS A 337 -3.90 -3.19 -10.47
C HIS A 337 -4.74 -1.91 -10.61
N SER A 338 -5.27 -1.65 -11.83
CA SER A 338 -6.35 -0.68 -12.00
C SER A 338 -7.61 -1.26 -11.35
N PHE A 339 -8.03 -0.72 -10.22
CA PHE A 339 -9.16 -1.25 -9.46
C PHE A 339 -9.91 -0.15 -8.71
N SER A 340 -11.23 -0.28 -8.70
CA SER A 340 -12.11 0.45 -7.79
C SER A 340 -13.22 -0.47 -7.28
N VAL A 341 -13.63 -0.25 -6.04
CA VAL A 341 -14.67 -1.06 -5.37
C VAL A 341 -16.00 -1.05 -6.13
N ASP A 342 -16.37 0.10 -6.69
CA ASP A 342 -17.64 0.33 -7.34
C ASP A 342 -17.61 0.22 -8.87
N GLY A 343 -16.41 0.13 -9.47
CA GLY A 343 -16.22 0.11 -10.92
C GLY A 343 -15.47 -1.10 -11.48
N GLY A 344 -14.90 -1.95 -10.62
CA GLY A 344 -14.03 -3.03 -11.06
C GLY A 344 -12.72 -2.50 -11.64
N ARG A 345 -12.44 -2.75 -12.92
CA ARG A 345 -11.28 -2.19 -13.65
C ARG A 345 -11.48 -0.73 -14.08
N ALA A 346 -12.70 -0.23 -14.05
CA ALA A 346 -12.95 1.18 -14.31
C ALA A 346 -12.49 2.04 -13.14
N THR A 347 -11.65 3.03 -13.43
CA THR A 347 -11.12 3.99 -12.46
C THR A 347 -11.45 5.42 -12.89
N SER A 348 -10.87 6.41 -12.23
CA SER A 348 -10.99 7.83 -12.60
C SER A 348 -9.68 8.57 -12.35
N ALA A 349 -9.58 9.78 -12.90
CA ALA A 349 -8.44 10.65 -12.63
C ALA A 349 -8.28 10.96 -11.13
N ALA A 350 -9.38 11.01 -10.37
CA ALA A 350 -9.37 11.21 -8.93
C ALA A 350 -8.77 10.00 -8.19
N ILE A 351 -9.19 8.78 -8.55
CA ILE A 351 -8.63 7.53 -8.00
C ILE A 351 -7.14 7.42 -8.35
N SER A 352 -6.78 7.66 -9.60
CA SER A 352 -5.36 7.62 -10.02
C SER A 352 -4.50 8.62 -9.27
N ARG A 353 -5.02 9.83 -9.04
CA ARG A 353 -4.34 10.84 -8.23
C ARG A 353 -4.17 10.39 -6.77
N GLN A 354 -5.22 9.80 -6.19
CA GLN A 354 -5.15 9.26 -4.83
C GLN A 354 -4.10 8.16 -4.72
N ASP A 355 -4.12 7.20 -5.65
CA ASP A 355 -3.17 6.08 -5.66
C ASP A 355 -1.72 6.58 -5.79
N ALA A 356 -1.44 7.47 -6.74
CA ALA A 356 -0.12 8.02 -6.94
C ALA A 356 0.38 8.85 -5.74
N LEU A 357 -0.51 9.58 -5.06
CA LEU A 357 -0.18 10.30 -3.83
C LEU A 357 0.15 9.34 -2.69
N LEU A 358 -0.62 8.24 -2.52
CA LEU A 358 -0.33 7.21 -1.51
C LEU A 358 1.01 6.52 -1.78
N VAL A 359 1.33 6.23 -3.03
CA VAL A 359 2.66 5.71 -3.43
C VAL A 359 3.77 6.66 -2.95
N LYS A 360 3.64 7.94 -3.23
CA LYS A 360 4.62 8.96 -2.75
C LYS A 360 4.62 9.10 -1.23
N GLU A 361 3.47 9.01 -0.58
CA GLU A 361 3.36 9.09 0.88
C GLU A 361 4.04 7.91 1.58
N MET A 362 4.08 6.73 0.94
CA MET A 362 4.84 5.58 1.40
C MET A 362 6.35 5.68 1.10
N ASN A 363 6.83 6.83 0.62
CA ASN A 363 8.21 7.06 0.20
C ASN A 363 8.67 6.17 -0.95
N MET A 364 7.71 5.71 -1.77
CA MET A 364 7.98 4.95 -2.98
C MET A 364 8.27 5.89 -4.16
N ASN A 365 9.02 5.39 -5.13
CA ASN A 365 9.39 6.12 -6.34
C ASN A 365 9.02 5.39 -7.63
N ALA A 366 8.38 4.22 -7.56
CA ALA A 366 8.12 3.38 -8.72
C ALA A 366 6.80 2.60 -8.62
N VAL A 367 6.22 2.29 -9.79
CA VAL A 367 5.06 1.39 -9.93
C VAL A 367 5.27 0.45 -11.11
N ARG A 368 4.80 -0.80 -10.96
CA ARG A 368 4.61 -1.79 -12.03
C ARG A 368 3.14 -2.22 -12.08
N SER A 369 2.62 -2.56 -13.25
CA SER A 369 1.32 -3.20 -13.41
C SER A 369 1.41 -4.42 -14.33
N HIS A 370 0.39 -5.31 -14.31
CA HIS A 370 0.32 -6.52 -15.13
C HIS A 370 -0.31 -6.29 -16.51
N TYR A 371 -0.64 -5.08 -16.83
CA TYR A 371 -1.23 -4.62 -18.09
C TYR A 371 -1.15 -3.10 -18.17
N PRO A 372 -1.26 -2.49 -19.37
CA PRO A 372 -1.20 -1.05 -19.52
C PRO A 372 -2.24 -0.34 -18.65
N PRO A 373 -1.84 0.64 -17.81
CA PRO A 373 -2.72 1.32 -16.89
C PRO A 373 -3.63 2.33 -17.61
N ASP A 374 -4.48 3.03 -16.86
CA ASP A 374 -5.19 4.19 -17.38
C ASP A 374 -4.22 5.33 -17.69
N GLU A 375 -4.46 6.07 -18.78
CA GLU A 375 -3.61 7.20 -19.24
C GLU A 375 -3.43 8.25 -18.12
N HIS A 376 -4.52 8.59 -17.40
CA HIS A 376 -4.46 9.53 -16.28
C HIS A 376 -3.62 9.05 -15.09
N PHE A 377 -3.33 7.73 -14.95
CA PHE A 377 -2.39 7.24 -13.93
C PHE A 377 -0.94 7.51 -14.34
N LEU A 378 -0.59 7.30 -15.62
CA LEU A 378 0.72 7.67 -16.16
C LEU A 378 0.95 9.18 -16.06
N ASP A 379 -0.07 9.98 -16.35
CA ASP A 379 -0.03 11.44 -16.14
C ASP A 379 0.31 11.82 -14.69
N MET A 380 -0.19 11.06 -13.71
CA MET A 380 0.15 11.28 -12.31
C MET A 380 1.57 10.83 -11.98
N CYS A 381 2.02 9.70 -12.55
CA CYS A 381 3.41 9.25 -12.42
C CYS A 381 4.39 10.29 -12.97
N ASP A 382 4.11 10.84 -14.15
CA ASP A 382 4.89 11.93 -14.75
C ASP A 382 4.96 13.15 -13.83
N SER A 383 3.82 13.53 -13.25
CA SER A 383 3.68 14.74 -12.43
C SER A 383 4.31 14.63 -11.05
N LEU A 384 4.38 13.42 -10.49
CA LEU A 384 4.86 13.18 -9.13
C LEU A 384 6.27 12.55 -9.07
N GLY A 385 6.90 12.30 -10.23
CA GLY A 385 8.21 11.66 -10.27
C GLY A 385 8.16 10.21 -9.82
N ILE A 386 7.18 9.46 -10.31
CA ILE A 386 7.09 8.01 -10.11
C ILE A 386 7.53 7.34 -11.40
N VAL A 387 8.62 6.58 -11.35
CA VAL A 387 9.02 5.79 -12.50
C VAL A 387 8.10 4.59 -12.69
N TYR A 388 7.92 4.18 -13.95
CA TYR A 388 6.93 3.17 -14.29
C TYR A 388 7.53 2.04 -15.13
N MET A 389 7.17 0.80 -14.77
CA MET A 389 7.38 -0.39 -15.60
C MET A 389 6.04 -0.76 -16.22
N ASP A 390 5.91 -0.53 -17.54
CA ASP A 390 4.69 -0.82 -18.28
C ASP A 390 4.75 -2.21 -18.90
N GLU A 391 3.66 -2.99 -18.76
CA GLU A 391 3.67 -4.41 -19.05
C GLU A 391 2.62 -4.80 -20.10
N LEU A 392 3.06 -5.54 -21.09
CA LEU A 392 2.18 -6.31 -21.97
C LEU A 392 1.55 -7.44 -21.15
N ALA A 393 0.23 -7.51 -21.07
CA ALA A 393 -0.44 -8.53 -20.28
C ALA A 393 -0.05 -9.94 -20.69
N GLY A 394 0.05 -10.86 -19.73
CA GLY A 394 0.49 -12.23 -19.98
C GLY A 394 0.74 -12.99 -18.68
N TRP A 395 -0.29 -13.23 -17.86
CA TRP A 395 -0.11 -13.91 -16.60
C TRP A 395 0.09 -15.42 -16.80
N GLN A 396 1.33 -15.91 -16.64
CA GLN A 396 1.78 -17.30 -16.84
C GLN A 396 1.55 -17.87 -18.26
N ASN A 397 0.94 -17.10 -19.14
CA ASN A 397 0.72 -17.47 -20.54
C ASN A 397 0.79 -16.19 -21.41
N GLY A 398 1.53 -16.23 -22.51
CA GLY A 398 1.70 -15.11 -23.42
C GLY A 398 0.70 -15.10 -24.58
N TYR A 399 0.57 -13.96 -25.23
CA TYR A 399 -0.16 -13.84 -26.49
C TYR A 399 0.52 -14.59 -27.63
N ASP A 400 -0.27 -15.10 -28.57
CA ASP A 400 0.26 -15.72 -29.78
C ASP A 400 0.86 -14.68 -30.74
N SER A 401 1.55 -15.18 -31.79
CA SER A 401 2.19 -14.33 -32.77
C SER A 401 1.23 -13.73 -33.84
N LYS A 402 -0.10 -13.92 -33.67
CA LYS A 402 -1.12 -13.27 -34.52
C LYS A 402 -1.63 -12.00 -33.87
N VAL A 403 -2.10 -12.11 -32.62
CA VAL A 403 -2.66 -10.98 -31.88
C VAL A 403 -1.59 -10.16 -31.17
N GLY A 404 -0.55 -10.81 -30.61
CA GLY A 404 0.50 -10.16 -29.82
C GLY A 404 1.16 -8.96 -30.50
N PRO A 405 1.57 -9.03 -31.79
CA PRO A 405 2.20 -7.90 -32.45
C PRO A 405 1.34 -6.63 -32.50
N LYS A 406 0.03 -6.77 -32.65
CA LYS A 406 -0.91 -5.66 -32.60
C LYS A 406 -0.98 -5.05 -31.21
N LEU A 407 -1.05 -5.88 -30.16
CA LEU A 407 -1.17 -5.42 -28.79
C LEU A 407 0.10 -4.73 -28.28
N VAL A 408 1.29 -5.24 -28.62
CA VAL A 408 2.57 -4.54 -28.36
C VAL A 408 2.58 -3.16 -29.00
N LYS A 409 2.13 -3.07 -30.26
CA LYS A 409 2.06 -1.80 -30.98
C LYS A 409 1.11 -0.82 -30.29
N GLU A 410 -0.10 -1.27 -29.96
CA GLU A 410 -1.15 -0.45 -29.31
C GLU A 410 -0.71 0.08 -27.94
N MET A 411 -0.03 -0.76 -27.13
CA MET A 411 0.53 -0.36 -25.85
C MET A 411 1.59 0.74 -26.02
N ILE A 412 2.62 0.44 -26.82
CA ILE A 412 3.76 1.37 -26.94
C ILE A 412 3.35 2.66 -27.65
N GLU A 413 2.57 2.61 -28.73
CA GLU A 413 2.11 3.83 -29.41
C GLU A 413 1.29 4.74 -28.48
N ARG A 414 0.54 4.17 -27.53
CA ARG A 414 -0.20 4.96 -26.52
C ARG A 414 0.75 5.61 -25.50
N ASP A 415 1.73 4.85 -25.00
CA ASP A 415 2.41 5.20 -23.76
C ASP A 415 3.85 5.70 -23.92
N VAL A 416 4.45 5.56 -25.11
CA VAL A 416 5.87 5.81 -25.39
C VAL A 416 6.37 7.21 -25.00
N ASN A 417 5.49 8.22 -24.96
CA ASN A 417 5.87 9.60 -24.69
C ASN A 417 5.86 9.99 -23.20
N HIS A 418 5.41 9.08 -22.30
CA HIS A 418 5.44 9.34 -20.87
C HIS A 418 6.88 9.29 -20.32
N PRO A 419 7.38 10.37 -19.69
CA PRO A 419 8.73 10.39 -19.12
C PRO A 419 8.88 9.43 -17.93
N SER A 420 7.81 9.08 -17.24
CA SER A 420 7.80 8.13 -16.14
C SER A 420 8.15 6.71 -16.56
N ILE A 421 7.82 6.27 -17.77
CA ILE A 421 8.14 4.92 -18.24
C ILE A 421 9.64 4.78 -18.46
N ILE A 422 10.26 3.85 -17.76
CA ILE A 422 11.70 3.58 -17.81
C ILE A 422 12.06 2.17 -18.31
N ILE A 423 11.13 1.22 -18.19
CA ILE A 423 11.31 -0.19 -18.56
C ILE A 423 10.00 -0.68 -19.19
N TRP A 424 10.12 -1.49 -20.24
CA TRP A 424 9.02 -2.30 -20.80
C TRP A 424 9.06 -3.71 -20.27
N SER A 425 7.91 -4.33 -20.12
CA SER A 425 7.76 -5.71 -19.65
C SER A 425 6.92 -6.52 -20.62
N ASN A 426 7.37 -7.73 -20.95
CA ASN A 426 6.67 -8.68 -21.81
C ASN A 426 6.13 -9.83 -20.98
N GLY A 427 4.89 -9.71 -20.53
CA GLY A 427 4.18 -10.73 -19.76
C GLY A 427 4.64 -10.85 -18.29
N ASN A 428 4.13 -11.87 -17.60
CA ASN A 428 4.40 -12.17 -16.20
C ASN A 428 4.55 -13.68 -15.97
N GLU A 429 5.52 -14.09 -15.12
CA GLU A 429 5.69 -15.48 -14.62
C GLU A 429 5.64 -16.57 -15.70
N GLY A 430 6.33 -16.37 -16.81
CA GLY A 430 6.32 -17.27 -17.95
C GLY A 430 5.37 -16.88 -19.08
N GLY A 431 4.59 -15.81 -18.87
CA GLY A 431 3.60 -15.33 -19.84
C GLY A 431 4.14 -14.44 -20.95
N TRP A 432 5.33 -14.72 -21.43
CA TRP A 432 5.97 -14.00 -22.55
C TRP A 432 6.01 -14.81 -23.83
N ASN A 433 6.11 -14.12 -24.95
CA ASN A 433 6.35 -14.70 -26.26
C ASN A 433 7.57 -14.02 -26.89
N TYR A 434 8.68 -14.74 -27.00
CA TYR A 434 9.97 -14.23 -27.52
C TYR A 434 9.87 -13.60 -28.91
N ASN A 435 8.88 -14.02 -29.74
CA ASN A 435 8.65 -13.40 -31.05
C ASN A 435 8.17 -11.95 -30.97
N LEU A 436 7.72 -11.50 -29.79
CA LEU A 436 7.26 -10.15 -29.56
C LEU A 436 8.39 -9.21 -29.10
N ASP A 437 9.47 -9.74 -28.53
CA ASP A 437 10.56 -8.96 -27.95
C ASP A 437 11.14 -7.90 -28.90
N PRO A 438 11.44 -8.20 -30.17
CA PRO A 438 11.99 -7.20 -31.08
C PRO A 438 11.04 -6.03 -31.37
N LEU A 439 9.74 -6.23 -31.13
CA LEU A 439 8.72 -5.21 -31.41
C LEU A 439 8.77 -4.06 -30.41
N PHE A 440 9.22 -4.30 -29.17
CA PHE A 440 9.38 -3.24 -28.19
C PHE A 440 10.37 -2.17 -28.67
N ALA A 441 11.57 -2.56 -29.07
CA ALA A 441 12.56 -1.64 -29.63
C ALA A 441 12.14 -1.05 -30.99
N LYS A 442 11.31 -1.76 -31.76
CA LYS A 442 10.78 -1.28 -33.05
C LYS A 442 9.84 -0.09 -32.84
N TYR A 443 8.96 -0.12 -31.84
CA TYR A 443 7.98 0.93 -31.59
C TYR A 443 8.52 2.00 -30.63
N ASP A 444 9.40 1.66 -29.68
CA ASP A 444 10.16 2.62 -28.86
C ASP A 444 11.50 2.99 -29.51
N LYS A 445 11.47 3.38 -30.77
CA LYS A 445 12.62 3.52 -31.65
C LYS A 445 13.64 4.59 -31.27
N LEU A 446 13.23 5.64 -30.57
CA LEU A 446 14.11 6.74 -30.14
C LEU A 446 14.79 6.46 -28.80
N GLN A 447 14.03 5.98 -27.80
CA GLN A 447 14.54 5.78 -26.46
C GLN A 447 15.10 4.37 -26.26
N LYS A 448 14.50 3.37 -26.93
CA LYS A 448 14.92 1.95 -26.88
C LYS A 448 15.07 1.47 -25.42
N ARG A 449 14.06 1.79 -24.60
CA ARG A 449 14.06 1.40 -23.18
C ARG A 449 14.29 -0.08 -23.03
N HIS A 450 14.93 -0.44 -21.94
CA HIS A 450 15.18 -1.83 -21.62
C HIS A 450 13.87 -2.63 -21.50
N MET A 451 13.86 -3.89 -21.94
CA MET A 451 12.69 -4.76 -21.89
C MET A 451 13.03 -6.01 -21.09
N VAL A 452 12.11 -6.44 -20.22
CA VAL A 452 12.29 -7.54 -19.29
C VAL A 452 11.21 -8.60 -19.41
N HIS A 453 11.50 -9.80 -18.93
CA HIS A 453 10.54 -10.86 -18.64
C HIS A 453 10.45 -11.04 -17.13
N PRO A 454 9.41 -10.53 -16.45
CA PRO A 454 9.26 -10.65 -15.00
C PRO A 454 9.29 -12.09 -14.52
N TRP A 455 10.02 -12.35 -13.44
CA TRP A 455 10.37 -13.65 -12.89
C TRP A 455 11.59 -14.32 -13.55
N ALA A 456 12.03 -13.83 -14.68
CA ALA A 456 13.15 -14.43 -15.39
C ALA A 456 14.48 -13.69 -15.16
N ASP A 457 15.54 -14.43 -15.42
CA ASP A 457 16.87 -13.90 -15.65
C ASP A 457 17.02 -13.68 -17.16
N PHE A 458 16.79 -12.44 -17.61
CA PHE A 458 16.69 -12.12 -19.01
C PHE A 458 17.25 -10.72 -19.31
N ASN A 459 17.94 -10.57 -20.44
CA ASN A 459 18.44 -9.30 -20.96
C ASN A 459 19.27 -8.52 -19.91
N ASP A 460 20.24 -9.21 -19.29
CA ASP A 460 21.16 -8.71 -18.25
C ASP A 460 20.50 -8.22 -16.93
N LEU A 461 19.22 -8.52 -16.73
CA LEU A 461 18.47 -8.17 -15.55
C LEU A 461 17.80 -9.42 -14.95
N ASP A 462 17.99 -9.61 -13.65
CA ASP A 462 17.35 -10.65 -12.84
C ASP A 462 16.14 -10.06 -12.12
N THR A 463 14.97 -10.49 -12.55
CA THR A 463 13.67 -10.01 -12.05
C THR A 463 12.96 -11.02 -11.17
N HIS A 464 13.69 -11.93 -10.53
CA HIS A 464 13.16 -13.05 -9.75
C HIS A 464 12.02 -12.64 -8.80
N HIS A 465 10.90 -13.38 -8.85
CA HIS A 465 9.78 -13.16 -7.94
C HIS A 465 10.02 -13.83 -6.58
N TYR A 466 9.66 -13.13 -5.53
CA TYR A 466 9.71 -13.60 -4.15
C TYR A 466 11.06 -14.25 -3.78
N PRO A 467 12.18 -13.58 -4.02
CA PRO A 467 13.48 -14.10 -3.63
C PRO A 467 13.57 -14.26 -2.12
N THR A 468 14.33 -15.24 -1.65
CA THR A 468 14.61 -15.37 -0.23
C THR A 468 15.60 -14.28 0.22
N TYR A 469 15.70 -14.05 1.52
CA TYR A 469 16.68 -13.12 2.09
C TYR A 469 18.10 -13.41 1.59
N LEU A 470 18.49 -14.69 1.48
CA LEU A 470 19.80 -15.11 1.02
C LEU A 470 19.98 -15.05 -0.51
N THR A 471 18.90 -15.04 -1.28
CA THR A 471 18.98 -14.98 -2.75
C THR A 471 19.73 -13.73 -3.21
N GLY A 472 19.43 -12.57 -2.66
CA GLY A 472 20.13 -11.34 -2.98
C GLY A 472 21.62 -11.40 -2.68
N VAL A 473 22.04 -12.15 -1.66
CA VAL A 473 23.44 -12.41 -1.32
C VAL A 473 24.08 -13.37 -2.32
N ALA A 474 23.40 -14.47 -2.65
CA ALA A 474 23.89 -15.45 -3.62
C ALA A 474 24.10 -14.85 -5.01
N ARG A 475 23.21 -14.00 -5.45
CA ARG A 475 23.33 -13.28 -6.73
C ARG A 475 24.58 -12.41 -6.80
N PHE A 476 24.96 -11.80 -5.70
CA PHE A 476 26.18 -11.01 -5.60
C PHE A 476 27.46 -11.85 -5.87
N THR A 477 27.45 -13.11 -5.46
CA THR A 477 28.61 -14.00 -5.64
C THR A 477 28.57 -14.81 -6.92
N ASN A 478 27.39 -15.14 -7.44
CA ASN A 478 27.19 -16.10 -8.54
C ASN A 478 26.78 -15.46 -9.86
N GLY A 479 26.62 -14.15 -9.94
CA GLY A 479 26.21 -13.46 -11.15
C GLY A 479 26.55 -11.99 -11.14
N TYR A 480 26.77 -11.46 -12.32
CA TYR A 480 27.02 -10.06 -12.57
C TYR A 480 25.88 -9.43 -13.33
N LYS A 481 24.63 -9.73 -12.91
CA LYS A 481 23.42 -9.17 -13.50
C LYS A 481 22.79 -8.18 -12.55
N VAL A 482 22.17 -7.16 -13.10
CA VAL A 482 21.37 -6.22 -12.32
C VAL A 482 20.24 -6.99 -11.64
N PHE A 483 20.09 -6.84 -10.32
CA PHE A 483 19.07 -7.52 -9.53
C PHE A 483 17.94 -6.55 -9.20
N MET A 484 16.74 -6.85 -9.71
CA MET A 484 15.53 -6.06 -9.49
C MET A 484 14.31 -7.00 -9.41
N PRO A 485 14.00 -7.60 -8.25
CA PRO A 485 12.81 -8.43 -8.12
C PRO A 485 11.56 -7.64 -8.48
N THR A 486 10.82 -8.12 -9.49
CA THR A 486 9.59 -7.47 -9.94
C THR A 486 8.39 -7.79 -9.06
N GLU A 487 8.51 -8.78 -8.17
CA GLU A 487 7.60 -9.01 -7.05
C GLU A 487 8.35 -9.54 -5.83
N PHE A 488 8.10 -8.93 -4.67
CA PHE A 488 8.60 -9.42 -3.40
C PHE A 488 7.72 -8.94 -2.24
N MET A 489 7.86 -9.55 -1.08
CA MET A 489 7.13 -9.18 0.16
C MET A 489 5.61 -9.15 -0.02
N HIS A 490 5.05 -10.25 -0.51
CA HIS A 490 3.61 -10.45 -0.65
C HIS A 490 2.91 -10.25 0.70
N ALA A 491 1.93 -9.35 0.75
CA ALA A 491 1.25 -9.00 2.00
C ALA A 491 0.39 -10.14 2.55
N MET A 492 -0.12 -11.01 1.68
CA MET A 492 -1.01 -12.13 2.01
C MET A 492 -1.94 -11.85 3.19
N TYR A 493 -3.16 -12.01 3.03
CA TYR A 493 -4.33 -11.85 3.91
C TYR A 493 -4.16 -11.54 5.41
N ASP A 494 -3.02 -11.19 5.92
CA ASP A 494 -2.83 -10.64 7.28
C ASP A 494 -2.01 -9.37 7.28
N GLN A 495 -1.96 -8.71 6.13
CA GLN A 495 -1.29 -7.41 6.02
C GLN A 495 0.16 -7.47 6.53
N GLY A 496 0.83 -8.60 6.23
CA GLY A 496 2.27 -8.77 6.45
C GLY A 496 3.12 -7.88 5.54
N GLY A 497 2.50 -7.02 4.74
CA GLY A 497 3.18 -6.08 3.87
C GLY A 497 4.16 -5.22 4.64
N GLY A 498 5.39 -5.14 4.15
CA GLY A 498 6.49 -4.45 4.83
C GLY A 498 7.09 -5.20 6.03
N ALA A 499 6.59 -6.39 6.38
CA ALA A 499 7.17 -7.21 7.45
C ALA A 499 8.58 -7.68 7.07
N GLY A 500 9.58 -7.31 7.86
CA GLY A 500 10.99 -7.63 7.58
C GLY A 500 11.59 -6.89 6.37
N LEU A 501 10.91 -5.90 5.80
CA LEU A 501 11.37 -5.16 4.62
C LEU A 501 12.78 -4.60 4.81
N ARG A 502 13.10 -4.05 6.00
CA ARG A 502 14.41 -3.46 6.25
C ARG A 502 15.53 -4.50 6.23
N ASP A 503 15.28 -5.72 6.69
CA ASP A 503 16.24 -6.82 6.60
C ASP A 503 16.67 -7.08 5.16
N PHE A 504 15.68 -7.28 4.27
CA PHE A 504 15.92 -7.50 2.85
C PHE A 504 16.61 -6.30 2.20
N TRP A 505 16.10 -5.11 2.46
CA TRP A 505 16.57 -3.87 1.83
C TRP A 505 18.02 -3.56 2.20
N ASP A 506 18.36 -3.55 3.49
CA ASP A 506 19.71 -3.28 3.95
C ASP A 506 20.70 -4.30 3.40
N ARG A 507 20.28 -5.58 3.34
CA ARG A 507 21.12 -6.63 2.81
C ARG A 507 21.33 -6.51 1.32
N TRP A 508 20.25 -6.29 0.56
CA TRP A 508 20.32 -6.19 -0.90
C TRP A 508 21.04 -4.92 -1.36
N CYS A 509 20.88 -3.82 -0.66
CA CYS A 509 21.64 -2.58 -0.93
C CYS A 509 23.15 -2.73 -0.77
N THR A 510 23.63 -3.78 -0.10
CA THR A 510 25.08 -4.08 -0.09
C THR A 510 25.57 -4.64 -1.42
N ASN A 511 24.69 -5.09 -2.29
CA ASN A 511 25.01 -5.53 -3.64
C ASN A 511 25.03 -4.30 -4.58
N PRO A 512 26.19 -3.96 -5.18
CA PRO A 512 26.27 -2.79 -6.07
C PRO A 512 25.41 -2.92 -7.33
N MET A 513 24.98 -4.12 -7.70
CA MET A 513 24.08 -4.37 -8.84
C MET A 513 22.60 -4.36 -8.46
N PHE A 514 22.25 -4.12 -7.19
CA PHE A 514 20.86 -4.02 -6.77
C PHE A 514 20.24 -2.72 -7.28
N ALA A 515 19.16 -2.85 -8.04
CA ALA A 515 18.46 -1.72 -8.63
C ALA A 515 17.07 -1.48 -7.98
N GLY A 516 16.83 -2.07 -6.80
CA GLY A 516 15.54 -1.97 -6.12
C GLY A 516 14.58 -3.09 -6.50
N GLY A 517 13.28 -2.90 -6.29
CA GLY A 517 12.26 -3.91 -6.60
C GLY A 517 10.84 -3.41 -6.32
N PHE A 518 9.84 -4.29 -6.57
CA PHE A 518 8.42 -3.95 -6.47
C PHE A 518 7.71 -4.87 -5.46
N ILE A 519 7.13 -4.28 -4.42
CA ILE A 519 6.32 -5.00 -3.43
C ILE A 519 5.01 -5.48 -4.09
N TRP A 520 4.55 -6.67 -3.77
CA TRP A 520 3.23 -7.16 -4.06
C TRP A 520 2.30 -6.90 -2.88
N VAL A 521 1.21 -6.21 -2.98
CA VAL A 521 0.64 -5.37 -4.03
C VAL A 521 0.03 -4.10 -3.40
N PHE A 522 -0.36 -3.11 -4.20
CA PHE A 522 -0.78 -1.78 -3.72
C PHE A 522 -2.05 -1.83 -2.88
N CYS A 523 -3.13 -2.42 -3.39
CA CYS A 523 -4.41 -2.45 -2.66
C CYS A 523 -5.14 -3.78 -2.82
N ASP A 524 -5.96 -4.11 -1.82
CA ASP A 524 -6.89 -5.24 -1.86
C ASP A 524 -7.86 -5.11 -3.03
N GLU A 525 -8.12 -6.22 -3.73
CA GLU A 525 -9.13 -6.30 -4.77
C GLU A 525 -10.43 -6.89 -4.24
N ALA A 526 -11.23 -6.09 -3.54
CA ALA A 526 -12.53 -6.49 -3.03
C ALA A 526 -13.66 -5.67 -3.67
N PRO A 527 -14.23 -6.11 -4.81
CA PRO A 527 -15.36 -5.44 -5.43
C PRO A 527 -16.61 -5.51 -4.55
N LYS A 528 -17.44 -4.47 -4.64
CA LYS A 528 -18.75 -4.47 -4.04
C LYS A 528 -19.70 -5.35 -4.85
N ARG A 529 -20.01 -6.53 -4.31
CA ARG A 529 -20.79 -7.58 -5.00
C ARG A 529 -22.25 -7.21 -5.15
N SER A 530 -22.67 -6.91 -6.38
CA SER A 530 -24.09 -6.64 -6.69
C SER A 530 -25.00 -7.85 -6.49
N ASP A 531 -24.47 -9.06 -6.61
CA ASP A 531 -25.18 -10.33 -6.45
C ASP A 531 -25.21 -10.85 -5.00
N LYS A 532 -24.38 -10.28 -4.12
CA LYS A 532 -24.28 -10.66 -2.69
C LYS A 532 -24.70 -9.54 -1.74
N GLY A 533 -25.65 -8.70 -2.15
CA GLY A 533 -26.18 -7.63 -1.27
C GLY A 533 -25.23 -6.47 -1.01
N GLY A 534 -24.17 -6.33 -1.79
CA GLY A 534 -23.23 -5.19 -1.70
C GLY A 534 -22.09 -5.38 -0.72
N ILE A 535 -21.81 -6.61 -0.28
CA ILE A 535 -20.61 -6.92 0.52
C ILE A 535 -19.34 -6.70 -0.31
N LEU A 536 -18.23 -6.45 0.36
CA LEU A 536 -16.88 -6.46 -0.23
C LEU A 536 -16.38 -7.90 -0.23
N ASP A 537 -16.01 -8.40 -1.41
CA ASP A 537 -15.60 -9.80 -1.60
C ASP A 537 -14.20 -9.86 -2.20
N SER A 538 -13.23 -10.33 -1.41
CA SER A 538 -11.83 -10.52 -1.83
C SER A 538 -11.55 -11.91 -2.40
N ASP A 539 -12.58 -12.68 -2.76
CA ASP A 539 -12.46 -14.12 -3.11
C ASP A 539 -11.67 -14.90 -2.06
N LYS A 540 -12.15 -14.83 -0.82
CA LYS A 540 -11.52 -15.48 0.35
C LYS A 540 -10.13 -14.86 0.60
N SER A 541 -9.08 -15.70 0.59
CA SER A 541 -7.69 -15.29 0.81
C SER A 541 -6.91 -14.97 -0.47
N ASN A 542 -7.58 -14.82 -1.62
CA ASN A 542 -6.85 -14.60 -2.87
C ASN A 542 -6.47 -13.14 -3.10
N ALA A 543 -7.33 -12.21 -2.75
CA ALA A 543 -7.12 -10.81 -3.08
C ALA A 543 -7.09 -9.80 -1.89
N PRO A 544 -7.06 -10.21 -0.59
CA PRO A 544 -6.76 -9.29 0.51
C PRO A 544 -5.25 -9.31 0.78
N ASP A 545 -4.47 -8.86 -0.18
CA ASP A 545 -3.01 -8.90 -0.20
C ASP A 545 -2.36 -7.53 -0.44
N GLY A 546 -3.16 -6.47 -0.40
CA GLY A 546 -2.75 -5.09 -0.54
C GLY A 546 -1.97 -4.54 0.66
N VAL A 547 -1.23 -3.45 0.43
CA VAL A 547 -0.63 -2.64 1.49
C VAL A 547 -1.59 -1.55 1.99
N VAL A 548 -2.69 -1.35 1.28
CA VAL A 548 -3.84 -0.56 1.68
C VAL A 548 -5.12 -1.32 1.35
N GLY A 549 -6.19 -1.03 2.08
CA GLY A 549 -7.50 -1.64 1.85
C GLY A 549 -8.13 -1.23 0.50
N PRO A 550 -9.26 -1.87 0.12
CA PRO A 550 -9.86 -1.71 -1.21
C PRO A 550 -10.38 -0.29 -1.48
N ARG A 551 -10.70 0.49 -0.46
CA ARG A 551 -11.04 1.91 -0.55
C ARG A 551 -9.87 2.84 -0.22
N ARG A 552 -8.64 2.31 -0.22
CA ARG A 552 -7.37 2.97 0.13
C ARG A 552 -7.27 3.31 1.63
N GLU A 553 -7.86 2.51 2.47
CA GLU A 553 -7.67 2.56 3.92
C GLU A 553 -6.19 2.31 4.24
N LYS A 554 -5.62 3.17 5.08
CA LYS A 554 -4.23 3.07 5.50
C LYS A 554 -4.13 2.04 6.63
N GLU A 555 -3.44 0.95 6.34
CA GLU A 555 -3.23 -0.17 7.25
C GLU A 555 -1.85 -0.15 7.91
N GLY A 556 -1.57 -1.11 8.78
CA GLY A 556 -0.25 -1.26 9.39
C GLY A 556 0.88 -1.41 8.37
N SER A 557 0.61 -2.08 7.24
CA SER A 557 1.53 -2.25 6.10
C SER A 557 1.98 -0.92 5.51
N TYR A 558 1.03 0.00 5.28
CA TYR A 558 1.28 1.34 4.76
C TYR A 558 2.29 2.10 5.62
N TYR A 559 2.08 2.12 6.93
CA TYR A 559 2.95 2.85 7.86
C TYR A 559 4.30 2.16 8.04
N ALA A 560 4.31 0.82 8.04
CA ALA A 560 5.54 0.06 8.11
C ALA A 560 6.46 0.33 6.90
N ILE A 561 5.91 0.33 5.69
CA ILE A 561 6.65 0.62 4.47
C ILE A 561 7.12 2.08 4.47
N ARG A 562 6.22 3.02 4.78
CA ARG A 562 6.54 4.45 4.87
C ARG A 562 7.74 4.72 5.78
N ALA A 563 7.80 4.09 6.93
CA ALA A 563 8.89 4.25 7.89
C ALA A 563 10.19 3.60 7.39
N GLN A 564 10.12 2.39 6.83
CA GLN A 564 11.28 1.63 6.40
C GLN A 564 11.90 2.16 5.11
N TRP A 565 11.12 2.76 4.23
CA TRP A 565 11.59 3.41 3.00
C TRP A 565 11.70 4.93 3.08
N SER A 566 11.55 5.50 4.28
CA SER A 566 11.82 6.92 4.48
C SER A 566 13.19 7.31 3.91
N PRO A 567 13.29 8.38 3.11
CA PRO A 567 14.58 8.84 2.60
C PRO A 567 15.45 9.48 3.68
N ILE A 568 14.92 9.72 4.86
CA ILE A 568 15.65 10.12 6.05
C ILE A 568 15.54 8.97 7.04
N GLN A 569 16.66 8.32 7.37
CA GLN A 569 16.71 7.21 8.31
C GLN A 569 17.40 7.61 9.60
N LEU A 570 16.74 7.36 10.72
CA LEU A 570 17.36 7.54 12.03
C LEU A 570 18.06 6.23 12.45
N LYS A 571 19.31 6.33 12.91
CA LYS A 571 19.95 5.19 13.57
C LYS A 571 19.25 4.91 14.89
N PRO A 572 19.26 3.65 15.40
CA PRO A 572 18.62 3.31 16.65
C PRO A 572 18.96 4.29 17.76
N LEU A 573 17.93 4.85 18.40
CA LEU A 573 18.04 5.85 19.44
C LEU A 573 17.41 5.32 20.73
N LEU A 574 18.19 5.38 21.81
CA LEU A 574 17.72 5.11 23.15
C LEU A 574 17.89 6.38 24.00
N ILE A 575 16.81 6.81 24.64
CA ILE A 575 16.86 7.98 25.54
C ILE A 575 17.35 7.52 26.91
N THR A 576 18.62 7.71 27.16
CA THR A 576 19.26 7.46 28.47
C THR A 576 19.43 8.74 29.27
N ASP A 577 19.94 8.64 30.48
CA ASP A 577 20.27 9.82 31.31
C ASP A 577 21.36 10.70 30.68
N HIS A 578 22.19 10.12 29.81
CA HIS A 578 23.25 10.81 29.05
C HIS A 578 22.81 11.35 27.70
N PHE A 579 21.53 11.22 27.33
CA PHE A 579 21.04 11.77 26.07
C PHE A 579 21.15 13.30 26.05
N ASP A 580 21.90 13.81 25.06
CA ASP A 580 22.25 15.23 24.91
C ASP A 580 21.47 15.97 23.81
N GLY A 581 20.44 15.34 23.25
CA GLY A 581 19.67 15.88 22.13
C GLY A 581 20.28 15.59 20.76
N SER A 582 21.33 14.77 20.70
CA SER A 582 22.01 14.42 19.43
C SER A 582 21.69 13.00 18.99
N PHE A 583 21.59 12.78 17.69
CA PHE A 583 21.37 11.46 17.09
C PHE A 583 21.91 11.42 15.64
N LEU A 584 22.11 10.21 15.11
CA LEU A 584 22.62 9.99 13.77
C LEU A 584 21.49 9.85 12.76
N VAL A 585 21.67 10.50 11.60
CA VAL A 585 20.73 10.53 10.48
C VAL A 585 21.45 10.11 9.21
N THR A 586 20.88 9.19 8.46
CA THR A 586 21.35 8.77 7.14
C THR A 586 20.45 9.36 6.05
N ASN A 587 21.03 9.91 5.01
CA ASN A 587 20.36 10.41 3.83
C ASN A 587 20.24 9.30 2.78
N GLU A 588 19.03 8.81 2.53
CA GLU A 588 18.72 7.83 1.48
C GLU A 588 17.99 8.45 0.27
N TYR A 589 18.00 9.78 0.12
CA TYR A 589 17.59 10.44 -1.11
C TYR A 589 18.59 10.13 -2.25
N THR A 590 18.11 10.22 -3.48
CA THR A 590 18.96 10.06 -4.68
C THR A 590 19.63 11.37 -5.07
N TYR A 591 18.94 12.50 -4.93
CA TYR A 591 19.42 13.82 -5.39
C TYR A 591 19.41 14.90 -4.30
N THR A 592 18.55 14.77 -3.28
CA THR A 592 18.30 15.85 -2.32
C THR A 592 19.26 15.80 -1.14
N ASN A 593 19.94 16.91 -0.86
CA ASN A 593 20.73 17.10 0.37
C ASN A 593 19.79 17.43 1.54
N LEU A 594 20.11 16.95 2.76
CA LEU A 594 19.22 17.12 3.92
C LEU A 594 19.13 18.57 4.45
N ASP A 595 20.00 19.48 4.04
CA ASP A 595 19.86 20.92 4.33
C ASP A 595 18.63 21.56 3.65
N LYS A 596 18.02 20.88 2.67
CA LYS A 596 16.76 21.25 2.03
C LYS A 596 15.53 20.74 2.78
N CYS A 597 15.72 19.85 3.73
CA CYS A 597 14.67 19.22 4.53
C CYS A 597 14.53 19.93 5.88
N ARG A 598 13.42 19.70 6.54
CA ARG A 598 13.17 20.22 7.89
C ARG A 598 12.85 19.08 8.84
N MET A 599 13.27 19.19 10.09
CA MET A 599 12.88 18.26 11.14
C MET A 599 12.44 19.03 12.40
N THR A 600 11.42 18.51 13.06
CA THR A 600 10.89 19.07 14.31
C THR A 600 10.92 18.03 15.41
N TYR A 601 10.89 18.49 16.66
CA TYR A 601 10.68 17.64 17.80
C TYR A 601 9.48 18.12 18.63
N LYS A 602 8.80 17.18 19.29
CA LYS A 602 7.80 17.42 20.33
C LYS A 602 8.08 16.52 21.53
N ILE A 603 7.85 17.05 22.71
CA ILE A 603 7.91 16.31 23.96
C ILE A 603 6.50 16.23 24.51
N ARG A 604 6.03 15.02 24.76
CA ARG A 604 4.67 14.75 25.22
C ARG A 604 4.64 14.07 26.56
N THR A 605 3.64 14.43 27.38
CA THR A 605 3.20 13.62 28.51
C THR A 605 2.06 12.72 28.05
N CYS A 606 1.97 11.51 28.59
CA CYS A 606 0.87 10.57 28.35
C CYS A 606 0.07 10.37 29.62
N GLU A 607 -1.26 10.49 29.52
CA GLU A 607 -2.16 10.36 30.68
C GLU A 607 -2.41 8.87 31.04
N THR A 608 -2.85 8.65 32.25
CA THR A 608 -3.15 7.31 32.78
C THR A 608 -4.62 7.20 33.21
N PRO A 609 -5.28 6.05 33.00
CA PRO A 609 -6.67 5.83 33.47
C PRO A 609 -6.86 6.07 34.96
N LEU A 610 -5.82 5.92 35.77
CA LEU A 610 -5.88 6.19 37.24
C LEU A 610 -6.32 7.61 37.58
N LYS A 611 -6.25 8.57 36.66
CA LYS A 611 -6.63 9.98 36.89
C LYS A 611 -7.90 10.39 36.15
N ASN A 612 -8.71 9.50 35.67
CA ASN A 612 -9.84 9.78 34.76
C ASN A 612 -9.48 10.61 33.51
N ALA A 613 -8.22 10.67 33.16
CA ALA A 613 -7.74 11.46 32.01
C ALA A 613 -7.61 10.58 30.79
N MET A 614 -8.45 10.84 29.80
CA MET A 614 -8.57 10.07 28.56
C MET A 614 -7.98 10.83 27.37
N GLU A 615 -7.18 11.86 27.61
CA GLU A 615 -6.58 12.66 26.54
C GLU A 615 -5.24 12.08 26.11
N SER A 616 -5.08 11.96 24.80
CA SER A 616 -3.76 11.75 24.17
C SER A 616 -2.83 12.89 24.59
N GLY A 617 -1.80 12.58 25.30
CA GLY A 617 -0.78 13.41 25.94
C GLY A 617 -0.63 14.87 25.52
N LYS A 618 -0.31 15.73 26.47
CA LYS A 618 -0.04 17.14 26.21
C LYS A 618 1.37 17.34 25.69
N VAL A 619 1.51 18.21 24.67
CA VAL A 619 2.82 18.72 24.24
C VAL A 619 3.30 19.71 25.31
N ILE A 620 4.43 19.43 25.91
CA ILE A 620 5.04 20.30 26.95
C ILE A 620 6.23 21.09 26.41
N ALA A 621 6.82 20.67 25.30
CA ALA A 621 7.83 21.42 24.55
C ALA A 621 7.84 20.98 23.09
N GLU A 622 8.17 21.89 22.20
CA GLU A 622 8.39 21.62 20.77
C GLU A 622 9.42 22.58 20.16
N GLY A 623 10.01 22.20 19.05
CA GLY A 623 10.98 23.03 18.36
C GLY A 623 11.57 22.36 17.12
N HIS A 624 12.65 22.94 16.64
CA HIS A 624 13.36 22.48 15.46
C HIS A 624 14.59 21.67 15.79
N VAL A 625 14.85 20.66 14.98
CA VAL A 625 16.10 19.90 14.95
C VAL A 625 17.00 20.50 13.88
N GLN A 626 18.26 20.72 14.21
CA GLN A 626 19.29 21.13 13.24
C GLN A 626 19.68 19.92 12.40
N LEU A 627 19.30 19.93 11.11
CA LEU A 627 19.79 19.01 10.12
C LEU A 627 20.97 19.65 9.39
N PRO A 628 22.17 19.06 9.47
CA PRO A 628 23.31 19.56 8.69
C PRO A 628 23.14 19.21 7.20
N ALA A 629 24.03 19.77 6.37
CA ALA A 629 24.17 19.34 4.98
C ALA A 629 24.74 17.91 4.96
N ILE A 630 23.88 16.95 4.71
CA ILE A 630 24.22 15.52 4.55
C ILE A 630 23.88 15.16 3.11
N ALA A 631 24.90 14.82 2.32
CA ALA A 631 24.73 14.42 0.93
C ALA A 631 24.03 13.05 0.82
N PRO A 632 23.42 12.74 -0.34
CA PRO A 632 22.87 11.42 -0.60
C PRO A 632 23.88 10.29 -0.31
N GLY A 633 23.42 9.26 0.40
CA GLY A 633 24.24 8.11 0.82
C GLY A 633 25.08 8.32 2.10
N GLU A 634 25.17 9.55 2.62
CA GLU A 634 25.97 9.86 3.79
C GLU A 634 25.18 9.81 5.10
N THR A 635 25.91 9.67 6.21
CA THR A 635 25.39 9.73 7.57
C THR A 635 26.02 10.93 8.30
N GLY A 636 25.18 11.70 8.99
CA GLY A 636 25.61 12.85 9.77
C GLY A 636 24.92 12.92 11.12
N LYS A 637 25.31 13.89 11.97
CA LYS A 637 24.80 14.09 13.32
C LYS A 637 23.79 15.25 13.32
N ALA A 638 22.53 14.94 13.60
CA ALA A 638 21.47 15.94 13.87
C ALA A 638 21.44 16.26 15.37
N ARG A 639 20.92 17.44 15.73
CA ARG A 639 20.87 17.89 17.11
C ARG A 639 19.71 18.87 17.35
N PHE A 640 19.16 18.83 18.58
CA PHE A 640 18.33 19.89 19.14
C PHE A 640 18.74 20.19 20.58
N THR A 641 18.46 21.39 21.07
CA THR A 641 18.73 21.76 22.45
C THR A 641 17.64 21.17 23.34
N LEU A 642 18.01 20.37 24.31
CA LEU A 642 17.07 19.79 25.27
C LEU A 642 16.40 20.90 26.08
N PRO A 643 15.06 21.04 26.06
CA PRO A 643 14.37 21.98 26.92
C PRO A 643 14.47 21.54 28.38
N ALA A 644 14.36 22.51 29.33
CA ALA A 644 14.43 22.22 30.77
C ALA A 644 13.39 21.19 31.20
N SER A 645 12.20 21.18 30.55
CA SER A 645 11.11 20.26 30.85
C SER A 645 11.30 18.86 30.18
N PHE A 646 12.43 18.59 29.52
CA PHE A 646 12.62 17.32 28.75
C PHE A 646 12.30 16.08 29.61
N ARG A 647 12.82 16.04 30.86
CA ARG A 647 12.62 14.90 31.76
C ARG A 647 11.23 14.83 32.41
N GLU A 648 10.40 15.85 32.19
CA GLU A 648 8.99 15.82 32.59
C GLU A 648 8.11 15.08 31.58
N GLY A 649 8.61 14.95 30.35
CA GLY A 649 7.93 14.23 29.25
C GLY A 649 7.99 12.71 29.39
N ASP A 650 7.06 12.04 28.74
CA ASP A 650 6.99 10.59 28.63
C ASP A 650 7.50 10.08 27.26
N VAL A 651 7.29 10.89 26.21
CA VAL A 651 7.62 10.52 24.81
C VAL A 651 8.27 11.70 24.07
N LEU A 652 9.38 11.44 23.37
CA LEU A 652 9.96 12.29 22.35
C LEU A 652 9.41 11.87 20.98
N GLU A 653 8.82 12.81 20.25
CA GLU A 653 8.41 12.66 18.84
C GLU A 653 9.35 13.47 17.95
N LEU A 654 9.84 12.87 16.89
CA LEU A 654 10.62 13.52 15.82
C LEU A 654 9.82 13.38 14.52
N GLU A 655 9.72 14.46 13.75
CA GLU A 655 9.04 14.46 12.45
C GLU A 655 9.89 15.16 11.40
N ALA A 656 10.08 14.48 10.26
CA ALA A 656 10.81 15.01 9.11
C ALA A 656 9.87 15.44 8.00
N PHE A 657 10.26 16.51 7.32
CA PHE A 657 9.53 17.11 6.20
C PHE A 657 10.48 17.31 5.02
N ASP A 658 9.96 17.10 3.81
CA ASP A 658 10.69 17.35 2.58
C ASP A 658 10.87 18.86 2.29
N LYS A 659 11.49 19.14 1.17
CA LYS A 659 11.76 20.53 0.71
C LYS A 659 10.49 21.33 0.40
N GLU A 660 9.36 20.68 0.13
CA GLU A 660 8.04 21.27 -0.05
C GLU A 660 7.26 21.40 1.27
N GLY A 661 7.78 20.89 2.38
CA GLY A 661 7.14 20.90 3.70
C GLY A 661 6.13 19.78 3.92
N LYS A 662 6.13 18.76 3.06
CA LYS A 662 5.29 17.57 3.23
C LYS A 662 5.96 16.60 4.22
N SER A 663 5.17 16.03 5.14
CA SER A 663 5.67 15.05 6.12
C SER A 663 6.16 13.78 5.41
N ILE A 664 7.40 13.42 5.69
CA ILE A 664 8.06 12.20 5.18
C ILE A 664 7.80 11.03 6.11
N CYS A 665 8.14 11.20 7.40
CA CYS A 665 8.01 10.20 8.43
C CYS A 665 8.07 10.85 9.83
N ASN A 666 7.50 10.17 10.80
CA ASN A 666 7.63 10.50 12.21
C ASN A 666 8.14 9.28 12.99
N TRP A 667 8.88 9.54 14.06
CA TRP A 667 9.43 8.55 14.97
C TRP A 667 9.14 8.98 16.41
N THR A 668 8.88 8.01 17.26
CA THR A 668 8.65 8.27 18.67
C THR A 668 9.56 7.40 19.54
N TYR A 669 10.09 8.00 20.60
CA TYR A 669 11.00 7.37 21.53
C TYR A 669 10.51 7.58 22.96
N PRO A 670 10.49 6.55 23.82
CA PRO A 670 10.11 6.71 25.20
C PRO A 670 11.21 7.47 25.94
N ILE A 671 10.83 8.52 26.65
CA ILE A 671 11.69 9.21 27.63
C ILE A 671 11.65 8.44 28.94
N ARG A 672 10.46 7.90 29.31
CA ARG A 672 10.27 6.96 30.41
C ARG A 672 9.88 5.61 29.86
N LEU A 673 10.58 4.57 30.26
CA LEU A 673 10.20 3.19 29.99
C LEU A 673 8.97 2.80 30.83
N ALA A 674 8.31 1.72 30.51
CA ALA A 674 7.02 1.33 31.10
C ALA A 674 7.06 1.25 32.62
N LYS A 675 8.11 0.64 33.20
CA LYS A 675 8.28 0.58 34.64
C LYS A 675 8.46 1.99 35.28
N GLN A 676 9.31 2.82 34.66
CA GLN A 676 9.56 4.19 35.14
C GLN A 676 8.29 5.05 35.06
N TYR A 677 7.54 4.88 33.96
CA TYR A 677 6.25 5.54 33.77
C TYR A 677 5.25 5.11 34.86
N PHE A 678 5.12 3.81 35.10
CA PHE A 678 4.25 3.26 36.11
C PHE A 678 4.57 3.84 37.51
N ASP A 679 5.83 3.75 37.93
CA ASP A 679 6.29 4.25 39.22
C ASP A 679 6.05 5.76 39.36
N HIS A 680 6.32 6.55 38.32
CA HIS A 680 6.09 7.98 38.30
C HIS A 680 4.60 8.35 38.41
N LYS A 681 3.72 7.70 37.63
CA LYS A 681 2.28 7.97 37.66
C LYS A 681 1.62 7.52 38.97
N MET A 682 2.06 6.40 39.51
CA MET A 682 1.60 5.93 40.82
C MET A 682 1.97 6.89 41.93
N ALA A 683 3.18 7.44 41.95
CA ALA A 683 3.62 8.42 42.93
C ALA A 683 2.83 9.75 42.84
N GLN A 684 2.39 10.14 41.62
CA GLN A 684 1.62 11.37 41.39
C GLN A 684 0.11 11.22 41.62
N THR A 685 -0.37 9.99 41.75
CA THR A 685 -1.80 9.73 41.93
C THR A 685 -2.13 9.71 43.43
N PRO A 686 -2.74 10.78 43.99
CA PRO A 686 -3.21 10.72 45.38
C PRO A 686 -4.27 9.64 45.47
N MET A 687 -3.94 8.54 46.08
CA MET A 687 -4.91 7.49 46.36
C MET A 687 -5.77 7.92 47.57
N THR A 688 -6.52 8.99 47.41
CA THR A 688 -7.53 9.46 48.36
C THR A 688 -8.73 8.52 48.33
N LEU A 689 -8.55 7.33 48.83
CA LEU A 689 -9.65 6.50 49.25
C LEU A 689 -9.64 6.54 50.81
N GLU A 690 -10.76 6.87 51.41
CA GLU A 690 -10.99 6.84 52.84
C GLU A 690 -10.54 5.52 53.45
N ALA A 691 -10.29 5.49 54.76
CA ALA A 691 -9.80 4.32 55.46
C ALA A 691 -10.62 3.07 55.12
N VAL A 692 -9.99 2.18 54.38
CA VAL A 692 -10.57 0.94 53.87
C VAL A 692 -10.15 -0.15 54.84
N GLN A 693 -10.99 -1.16 55.01
CA GLN A 693 -10.61 -2.31 55.80
C GLN A 693 -9.40 -3.01 55.16
N PRO A 694 -8.46 -3.51 55.95
CA PRO A 694 -7.33 -4.27 55.39
C PRO A 694 -7.79 -5.44 54.51
N ALA A 695 -7.15 -5.59 53.37
CA ALA A 695 -7.42 -6.75 52.51
C ALA A 695 -7.06 -8.06 53.24
N THR A 696 -7.88 -9.07 53.06
CA THR A 696 -7.73 -10.37 53.73
C THR A 696 -7.47 -11.48 52.75
N ALA A 697 -6.64 -12.44 53.12
CA ALA A 697 -6.37 -13.66 52.38
C ALA A 697 -6.82 -14.87 53.21
N THR A 698 -7.61 -15.74 52.58
CA THR A 698 -8.09 -17.00 53.20
C THR A 698 -7.83 -18.18 52.26
N GLN A 699 -7.53 -19.32 52.84
CA GLN A 699 -7.30 -20.56 52.10
C GLN A 699 -8.08 -21.72 52.74
N THR A 700 -8.83 -22.42 51.92
CA THR A 700 -9.55 -23.64 52.29
C THR A 700 -9.12 -24.79 51.38
N ALA A 701 -9.66 -25.97 51.55
CA ALA A 701 -9.40 -27.12 50.69
C ALA A 701 -9.94 -26.90 49.25
N THR A 702 -10.96 -26.03 49.09
CA THR A 702 -11.68 -25.87 47.82
C THR A 702 -11.53 -24.45 47.20
N SER A 703 -10.93 -23.53 47.92
CA SER A 703 -10.85 -22.12 47.47
C SER A 703 -9.71 -21.37 48.15
N ILE A 704 -9.05 -20.49 47.40
CA ILE A 704 -8.16 -19.45 47.91
C ILE A 704 -8.80 -18.13 47.53
N GLU A 705 -8.98 -17.22 48.53
CA GLU A 705 -9.61 -15.95 48.31
C GLU A 705 -8.74 -14.80 48.81
N LEU A 706 -8.53 -13.78 47.95
CA LEU A 706 -8.03 -12.47 48.32
C LEU A 706 -9.20 -11.48 48.24
N LYS A 707 -9.48 -10.76 49.32
CA LYS A 707 -10.65 -9.89 49.44
C LYS A 707 -10.30 -8.51 50.00
N SER A 708 -10.75 -7.48 49.32
CA SER A 708 -10.83 -6.08 49.79
C SER A 708 -12.28 -5.62 49.82
N ASP A 709 -12.56 -4.41 50.26
CA ASP A 709 -13.91 -3.86 50.23
C ASP A 709 -14.50 -3.73 48.82
N ARG A 710 -13.67 -3.69 47.80
CA ARG A 710 -14.09 -3.45 46.41
C ARG A 710 -13.97 -4.64 45.50
N VAL A 711 -12.92 -5.46 45.69
CA VAL A 711 -12.55 -6.54 44.77
C VAL A 711 -12.33 -7.81 45.57
N THR A 712 -12.92 -8.89 45.11
CA THR A 712 -12.65 -10.27 45.59
C THR A 712 -12.09 -11.09 44.41
N VAL A 713 -10.96 -11.72 44.61
CA VAL A 713 -10.32 -12.61 43.67
C VAL A 713 -10.23 -14.00 44.23
N THR A 714 -10.81 -14.98 43.56
CA THR A 714 -10.83 -16.39 43.95
C THR A 714 -9.93 -17.20 43.04
N PHE A 715 -9.11 -18.06 43.61
CA PHE A 715 -8.21 -18.97 42.90
C PHE A 715 -8.59 -20.40 43.19
N ASP A 716 -8.39 -21.28 42.19
CA ASP A 716 -8.47 -22.72 42.35
C ASP A 716 -7.21 -23.25 43.05
N PRO A 717 -7.33 -23.91 44.20
CA PRO A 717 -6.18 -24.44 44.93
C PRO A 717 -5.42 -25.52 44.16
N ALA A 718 -6.08 -26.27 43.24
CA ALA A 718 -5.49 -27.32 42.49
C ALA A 718 -4.54 -26.82 41.39
N THR A 719 -4.81 -25.64 40.84
CA THR A 719 -4.06 -25.05 39.74
C THR A 719 -3.36 -23.73 40.06
N GLY A 720 -3.85 -23.02 41.09
CA GLY A 720 -3.41 -21.67 41.37
C GLY A 720 -3.93 -20.58 40.40
N MET A 721 -4.83 -20.93 39.51
CA MET A 721 -5.42 -20.02 38.51
C MET A 721 -6.58 -19.23 39.10
N ILE A 722 -6.80 -18.04 38.56
CA ILE A 722 -8.00 -17.25 38.83
C ILE A 722 -9.23 -18.03 38.38
N SER A 723 -10.15 -18.30 39.27
CA SER A 723 -11.43 -18.95 39.00
C SER A 723 -12.58 -17.95 38.94
N ARG A 724 -12.49 -16.83 39.70
CA ARG A 724 -13.54 -15.82 39.75
C ARG A 724 -13.01 -14.47 40.25
N ILE A 725 -13.54 -13.41 39.68
CA ILE A 725 -13.31 -12.02 40.16
C ILE A 725 -14.65 -11.36 40.33
N ILE A 726 -14.86 -10.70 41.50
CA ILE A 726 -16.01 -9.85 41.77
C ILE A 726 -15.52 -8.45 42.03
N SER A 727 -16.10 -7.47 41.40
CA SER A 727 -15.87 -6.06 41.59
C SER A 727 -17.20 -5.32 41.77
N GLY A 728 -17.35 -4.54 42.81
CA GLY A 728 -18.59 -3.81 43.11
C GLY A 728 -19.85 -4.69 43.12
N GLY A 729 -19.72 -5.99 43.43
CA GLY A 729 -20.81 -6.96 43.43
C GLY A 729 -21.09 -7.61 42.05
N THR A 730 -20.39 -7.20 40.99
CA THR A 730 -20.53 -7.75 39.65
C THR A 730 -19.35 -8.68 39.31
N GLU A 731 -19.62 -9.79 38.67
CA GLU A 731 -18.57 -10.71 38.21
C GLU A 731 -17.86 -10.17 36.98
N VAL A 732 -16.54 -10.02 37.06
CA VAL A 732 -15.68 -9.72 35.93
C VAL A 732 -15.28 -11.02 35.27
N PRO A 733 -15.58 -11.24 33.97
CA PRO A 733 -15.40 -12.54 33.33
C PRO A 733 -13.95 -12.78 32.85
N PHE A 734 -12.95 -12.31 33.60
CA PHE A 734 -11.53 -12.54 33.39
C PHE A 734 -11.05 -13.64 34.34
N LYS A 735 -10.64 -14.78 33.79
CA LYS A 735 -10.37 -16.00 34.56
C LYS A 735 -9.49 -17.01 33.81
N ASP A 736 -9.42 -18.22 34.35
CA ASP A 736 -8.75 -19.41 33.78
C ASP A 736 -7.28 -19.15 33.39
N GLY A 737 -6.62 -18.33 34.20
CA GLY A 737 -5.20 -18.02 34.04
C GLY A 737 -4.52 -17.66 35.34
N PRO A 738 -3.21 -17.49 35.33
CA PRO A 738 -2.31 -17.43 34.17
C PRO A 738 -1.96 -18.80 33.59
N VAL A 739 -2.08 -18.95 32.27
CA VAL A 739 -1.63 -20.12 31.51
C VAL A 739 -0.35 -19.77 30.76
N ALA A 740 0.66 -20.63 30.82
CA ALA A 740 1.92 -20.40 30.16
C ALA A 740 1.79 -20.51 28.62
N VAL A 741 2.34 -19.55 27.90
CA VAL A 741 2.42 -19.51 26.45
C VAL A 741 3.87 -19.77 26.02
N GLY A 742 4.06 -20.61 25.04
CA GLY A 742 5.39 -20.93 24.48
C GLY A 742 6.25 -21.82 25.38
N MET A 743 5.72 -22.26 26.50
CA MET A 743 6.41 -23.07 27.50
C MET A 743 5.47 -24.12 28.05
N LYS A 744 6.05 -25.24 28.50
CA LYS A 744 5.30 -26.27 29.21
C LYS A 744 5.29 -26.00 30.73
N MET A 745 4.13 -25.90 31.32
CA MET A 745 3.93 -25.70 32.76
C MET A 745 3.16 -26.87 33.34
N ARG A 746 3.52 -27.27 34.57
CA ARG A 746 2.68 -28.14 35.40
C ARG A 746 1.88 -27.23 36.32
N TYR A 747 0.59 -27.32 36.22
CA TYR A 747 -0.31 -26.40 36.92
C TYR A 747 -0.65 -26.81 38.35
N GLU A 748 -0.09 -27.93 38.85
CA GLU A 748 -0.20 -28.30 40.25
C GLU A 748 0.87 -27.57 41.06
N PRO A 749 0.50 -26.61 41.95
CA PRO A 749 1.47 -25.93 42.76
C PRO A 749 2.23 -26.88 43.68
N THR A 750 3.54 -26.79 43.68
CA THR A 750 4.37 -27.56 44.62
C THR A 750 4.39 -26.96 46.04
N LEU A 751 4.07 -25.68 46.13
CA LEU A 751 3.86 -24.93 47.34
C LEU A 751 2.80 -23.86 47.10
N SER A 752 1.84 -23.77 47.99
CA SER A 752 0.77 -22.80 47.94
C SER A 752 0.48 -22.28 49.36
N TYR A 753 0.51 -20.98 49.55
CA TYR A 753 0.18 -20.38 50.82
C TYR A 753 -0.36 -18.95 50.66
N VAL A 754 -1.12 -18.54 51.66
CA VAL A 754 -1.62 -17.15 51.81
C VAL A 754 -1.01 -16.48 53.02
N ARG A 755 -0.92 -15.15 52.97
CA ARG A 755 -0.54 -14.31 54.12
C ARG A 755 -1.23 -12.96 54.04
N ASN A 756 -1.49 -12.40 55.20
CA ASN A 756 -1.90 -10.99 55.37
C ASN A 756 -0.67 -10.16 55.73
N SER A 757 -0.51 -9.00 55.15
CA SER A 757 0.60 -8.07 55.43
C SER A 757 0.11 -6.64 55.44
N ASN A 758 0.95 -5.72 55.88
CA ASN A 758 0.67 -4.30 55.85
C ASN A 758 0.54 -3.72 54.44
N GLU A 759 0.94 -4.49 53.43
CA GLU A 759 0.84 -4.10 52.01
C GLU A 759 -0.38 -4.73 51.34
N GLY A 760 -1.18 -5.51 52.05
CA GLY A 760 -2.37 -6.20 51.54
C GLY A 760 -2.36 -7.71 51.74
N ALA A 761 -3.33 -8.36 51.11
CA ALA A 761 -3.52 -9.82 51.09
C ALA A 761 -2.67 -10.47 50.03
N VAL A 762 -1.92 -11.52 50.35
CA VAL A 762 -0.97 -12.17 49.42
C VAL A 762 -1.30 -13.65 49.24
N TYR A 763 -1.28 -14.11 48.00
CA TYR A 763 -1.28 -15.52 47.63
C TYR A 763 -0.01 -15.80 46.85
N CYS A 764 0.74 -16.85 47.23
CA CYS A 764 1.94 -17.31 46.55
C CYS A 764 1.76 -18.75 46.13
N ALA A 765 2.03 -19.03 44.86
CA ALA A 765 2.11 -20.38 44.30
C ALA A 765 3.47 -20.58 43.65
N LYS A 766 4.11 -21.73 43.96
CA LYS A 766 5.33 -22.21 43.31
C LYS A 766 5.00 -23.43 42.46
N TYR A 767 5.63 -23.47 41.32
CA TYR A 767 5.36 -24.51 40.30
C TYR A 767 6.63 -25.24 39.89
N LYS A 768 6.47 -26.29 39.09
CA LYS A 768 7.52 -26.96 38.34
C LYS A 768 7.29 -26.71 36.85
N GLY A 769 8.37 -26.40 36.12
CA GLY A 769 8.31 -26.15 34.67
C GLY A 769 8.47 -24.67 34.31
N ALA A 770 7.57 -24.16 33.49
CA ALA A 770 7.68 -22.85 32.89
C ALA A 770 7.61 -21.66 33.88
N ALA A 771 6.91 -21.81 35.00
CA ALA A 771 6.91 -20.83 36.08
C ALA A 771 7.59 -21.37 37.32
N ASP A 772 8.41 -20.55 37.98
CA ASP A 772 8.97 -20.88 39.28
C ASP A 772 7.97 -20.48 40.41
N SER A 773 7.51 -19.22 40.34
CA SER A 773 6.54 -18.70 41.27
C SER A 773 5.65 -17.64 40.62
N ILE A 774 4.43 -17.58 41.09
CA ILE A 774 3.48 -16.52 40.76
C ILE A 774 2.96 -15.99 42.11
N VAL A 775 3.21 -14.71 42.37
CA VAL A 775 2.78 -14.05 43.61
C VAL A 775 1.69 -13.03 43.26
N TRP A 776 0.54 -13.21 43.89
CA TRP A 776 -0.58 -12.29 43.82
C TRP A 776 -0.67 -11.46 45.09
N ARG A 777 -0.89 -10.16 44.94
CA ARG A 777 -1.08 -9.27 46.08
C ARG A 777 -2.23 -8.32 45.80
N LEU A 778 -3.30 -8.44 46.58
CA LEU A 778 -4.43 -7.51 46.58
C LEU A 778 -4.22 -6.46 47.64
N THR A 779 -4.13 -5.21 47.25
CA THR A 779 -4.01 -4.09 48.21
C THR A 779 -5.35 -3.78 48.86
N ASP A 780 -5.33 -3.07 49.98
CA ASP A 780 -6.53 -2.61 50.67
C ASP A 780 -7.42 -1.74 49.76
N LYS A 781 -6.82 -1.10 48.78
CA LYS A 781 -7.49 -0.27 47.78
C LYS A 781 -8.06 -1.05 46.58
N GLY A 782 -7.94 -2.37 46.56
CA GLY A 782 -8.49 -3.22 45.52
C GLY A 782 -7.66 -3.34 44.26
N LEU A 783 -6.38 -2.95 44.26
CA LEU A 783 -5.45 -3.16 43.14
C LEU A 783 -4.79 -4.53 43.30
N LEU A 784 -4.85 -5.34 42.21
CA LEU A 784 -4.29 -6.69 42.18
C LEU A 784 -2.94 -6.68 41.48
N TYR A 785 -1.87 -6.96 42.17
CA TYR A 785 -0.53 -7.12 41.63
C TYR A 785 -0.27 -8.60 41.31
N MET A 786 0.40 -8.86 40.19
CA MET A 786 0.94 -10.17 39.84
C MET A 786 2.44 -10.02 39.58
N ASP A 787 3.24 -10.79 40.31
CA ASP A 787 4.68 -10.91 40.09
C ASP A 787 4.98 -12.38 39.74
N ALA A 788 5.25 -12.64 38.47
CA ALA A 788 5.55 -13.96 37.96
C ALA A 788 7.01 -14.08 37.59
N ILE A 789 7.66 -15.15 38.01
CA ILE A 789 9.01 -15.56 37.61
C ILE A 789 8.84 -16.74 36.68
N LEU A 790 9.16 -16.54 35.40
CA LEU A 790 9.09 -17.54 34.35
C LEU A 790 10.50 -18.08 34.09
N LEU A 791 10.65 -19.38 34.26
CA LEU A 791 11.90 -20.07 34.01
C LEU A 791 11.70 -21.08 32.89
N ASN A 792 12.51 -20.97 31.87
CA ASN A 792 12.64 -22.02 30.89
C ASN A 792 13.79 -22.93 31.30
N ARG A 793 13.55 -23.87 32.25
CA ARG A 793 14.54 -24.85 32.68
C ARG A 793 14.45 -26.12 31.83
N ALA A 794 15.59 -26.54 31.26
CA ALA A 794 15.70 -27.92 30.75
C ALA A 794 15.39 -28.94 31.87
N SER A 795 14.55 -29.89 31.59
CA SER A 795 14.20 -30.95 32.51
C SER A 795 15.35 -31.97 32.59
N GLY A 796 16.20 -31.82 33.59
CA GLY A 796 16.97 -32.93 34.20
C GLY A 796 18.07 -33.55 33.42
N GLY A 797 19.29 -33.39 33.95
CA GLY A 797 20.49 -34.15 33.63
C GLY A 797 21.73 -33.31 33.91
N GLY A 798 22.59 -33.71 34.75
CA GLY A 798 23.76 -32.94 35.19
C GLY A 798 24.89 -32.95 34.21
N GLY A 799 24.98 -32.01 33.29
CA GLY A 799 26.12 -31.85 32.40
C GLY A 799 26.24 -30.40 31.88
N PHE A 800 27.33 -30.11 31.20
CA PHE A 800 27.59 -28.77 30.60
C PHE A 800 26.47 -28.32 29.62
N ASP A 801 25.80 -29.30 28.99
CA ASP A 801 24.72 -29.08 28.03
C ASP A 801 23.38 -28.73 28.69
N ASP A 802 23.19 -29.09 29.98
CA ASP A 802 21.96 -28.81 30.71
C ASP A 802 21.87 -27.36 31.24
N ALA A 803 22.96 -26.61 31.19
CA ALA A 803 23.03 -25.23 31.61
C ALA A 803 22.44 -24.23 30.57
N PHE A 804 22.07 -24.72 29.39
CA PHE A 804 21.57 -23.87 28.31
C PHE A 804 20.31 -24.48 27.70
N MET A 805 19.20 -23.82 27.88
CA MET A 805 18.07 -24.05 26.98
C MET A 805 18.19 -23.12 25.78
N ASP A 806 18.43 -23.73 24.63
CA ASP A 806 18.33 -23.09 23.33
C ASP A 806 16.99 -23.50 22.70
N SER A 807 15.91 -22.84 23.13
CA SER A 807 14.60 -23.12 22.56
C SER A 807 14.16 -21.96 21.67
N LYS A 808 13.83 -22.31 20.44
CA LYS A 808 13.12 -21.40 19.53
C LYS A 808 11.74 -21.12 20.11
N VAL A 809 11.48 -19.88 20.46
CA VAL A 809 10.21 -19.46 21.06
C VAL A 809 9.50 -18.52 20.10
N PHE A 810 8.28 -18.87 19.73
CA PHE A 810 7.44 -18.05 18.87
C PHE A 810 6.55 -17.09 19.67
N ASN A 811 5.98 -17.55 20.77
CA ASN A 811 5.27 -16.76 21.76
C ASN A 811 5.84 -17.10 23.13
N LEU A 812 5.93 -16.12 24.02
CA LEU A 812 6.42 -16.35 25.38
C LEU A 812 5.71 -15.44 26.38
N GLY A 813 5.04 -16.00 27.35
CA GLY A 813 4.39 -15.24 28.43
C GLY A 813 3.23 -15.96 29.07
N LEU A 814 2.20 -15.21 29.45
CA LEU A 814 1.03 -15.71 30.16
C LEU A 814 -0.26 -15.25 29.45
N THR A 815 -1.27 -16.12 29.46
CA THR A 815 -2.59 -15.85 28.88
C THR A 815 -3.72 -16.14 29.85
N PHE A 816 -4.89 -15.55 29.60
CA PHE A 816 -6.12 -15.63 30.38
C PHE A 816 -7.33 -15.77 29.44
N SER A 817 -8.42 -16.30 29.96
CA SER A 817 -9.70 -16.34 29.26
C SER A 817 -10.53 -15.09 29.54
N TYR A 818 -11.15 -14.58 28.47
CA TYR A 818 -12.10 -13.48 28.53
C TYR A 818 -13.12 -13.62 27.39
N PRO A 819 -14.44 -13.65 27.65
CA PRO A 819 -15.42 -13.83 26.58
C PRO A 819 -15.40 -12.65 25.61
N GLU A 820 -15.01 -12.89 24.38
CA GLU A 820 -14.86 -11.88 23.32
C GLU A 820 -16.12 -11.02 23.12
N LYS A 821 -17.31 -11.64 23.22
CA LYS A 821 -18.62 -10.95 23.14
C LYS A 821 -18.85 -9.85 24.18
N ASN A 822 -18.05 -9.80 25.24
CA ASN A 822 -18.16 -8.80 26.30
C ASN A 822 -17.24 -7.58 26.02
N CYS A 823 -16.41 -7.66 24.99
CA CYS A 823 -15.48 -6.58 24.64
C CYS A 823 -16.15 -5.62 23.65
N SER A 824 -16.22 -4.34 23.98
CA SER A 824 -16.71 -3.27 23.11
C SER A 824 -15.59 -2.43 22.48
N GLY A 825 -14.36 -2.56 23.00
CA GLY A 825 -13.20 -1.84 22.51
C GLY A 825 -12.00 -1.97 23.42
N MET A 826 -10.94 -1.25 23.09
CA MET A 826 -9.77 -1.13 23.96
C MET A 826 -9.11 0.23 23.85
N LYS A 827 -8.51 0.67 24.97
CA LYS A 827 -7.57 1.80 25.03
C LYS A 827 -6.25 1.30 25.55
N TRP A 828 -5.16 1.81 25.01
CA TRP A 828 -3.85 1.43 25.53
C TRP A 828 -2.84 2.54 25.32
N MET A 829 -1.85 2.60 26.19
CA MET A 829 -0.61 3.32 25.98
C MET A 829 0.47 2.31 25.60
N GLY A 830 1.12 2.58 24.50
CA GLY A 830 2.16 1.74 23.91
C GLY A 830 2.39 2.12 22.47
N ARG A 831 2.95 1.22 21.69
CA ARG A 831 3.05 1.40 20.23
C ARG A 831 1.72 1.10 19.58
N GLY A 832 1.31 1.96 18.66
CA GLY A 832 0.06 1.84 17.92
C GLY A 832 0.00 2.83 16.75
N PRO A 833 -1.21 3.04 16.16
CA PRO A 833 -2.49 2.39 16.47
C PRO A 833 -2.68 1.01 15.84
N TYR A 834 -1.68 0.49 15.13
CA TYR A 834 -1.77 -0.75 14.36
C TYR A 834 -1.29 -1.93 15.18
N ARG A 835 -1.88 -3.11 14.93
CA ARG A 835 -1.33 -4.36 15.43
C ARG A 835 0.04 -4.62 14.80
N VAL A 836 0.84 -5.40 15.48
CA VAL A 836 2.23 -5.66 15.09
C VAL A 836 2.50 -7.15 14.95
N TRP A 837 3.59 -7.45 14.27
CA TRP A 837 4.30 -8.72 14.28
C TRP A 837 5.75 -8.45 14.69
N LYS A 838 6.47 -9.46 15.13
CA LYS A 838 7.88 -9.30 15.52
C LYS A 838 8.72 -8.57 14.44
N ASN A 839 8.48 -8.90 13.18
CA ASN A 839 9.15 -8.31 12.01
C ASN A 839 8.38 -7.14 11.36
N ARG A 840 7.30 -6.64 11.99
CA ARG A 840 6.53 -5.48 11.53
C ARG A 840 6.14 -4.57 12.71
N ILE A 841 7.14 -4.03 13.40
CA ILE A 841 6.97 -2.99 14.42
C ILE A 841 7.16 -1.58 13.83
N PRO A 842 8.04 -1.35 12.81
CA PRO A 842 8.20 -0.03 12.20
C PRO A 842 6.87 0.58 11.73
N GLY A 843 6.75 1.89 11.83
CA GLY A 843 5.53 2.63 11.50
C GLY A 843 4.56 2.81 12.67
N THR A 844 4.70 2.04 13.75
CA THR A 844 3.95 2.28 15.00
C THR A 844 4.65 3.33 15.87
N ASN A 845 3.85 4.10 16.58
CA ASN A 845 4.33 5.19 17.43
C ASN A 845 3.88 5.02 18.88
N TYR A 846 4.68 5.49 19.81
CA TYR A 846 4.28 5.58 21.21
C TYR A 846 3.20 6.64 21.38
N GLY A 847 2.12 6.29 22.06
CA GLY A 847 0.99 7.17 22.34
C GLY A 847 -0.10 6.48 23.13
N VAL A 848 -1.20 7.18 23.34
CA VAL A 848 -2.44 6.63 23.85
C VAL A 848 -3.38 6.42 22.68
N TRP A 849 -3.86 5.21 22.51
CA TRP A 849 -4.64 4.77 21.36
C TRP A 849 -5.99 4.23 21.82
N HIS A 850 -6.98 4.29 20.92
CA HIS A 850 -8.30 3.71 21.13
C HIS A 850 -8.76 3.01 19.84
N LYS A 851 -9.37 1.84 19.99
CA LYS A 851 -10.08 1.12 18.93
C LYS A 851 -11.39 0.55 19.44
N GLU A 852 -12.43 0.73 18.64
CA GLU A 852 -13.67 -0.02 18.80
C GLU A 852 -13.45 -1.47 18.38
N TYR A 853 -14.18 -2.41 19.03
CA TYR A 853 -14.10 -3.82 18.70
C TYR A 853 -14.55 -4.07 17.25
N ASN A 854 -13.82 -4.89 16.54
CA ASN A 854 -14.27 -5.55 15.31
C ASN A 854 -13.74 -6.99 15.24
N ASN A 855 -14.36 -7.85 14.43
CA ASN A 855 -14.35 -9.28 14.63
C ASN A 855 -13.25 -10.06 13.91
N THR A 856 -12.50 -9.48 13.01
CA THR A 856 -11.58 -10.27 12.20
C THR A 856 -10.22 -9.63 12.02
N ILE A 857 -9.39 -10.35 11.28
CA ILE A 857 -8.06 -9.91 10.86
C ILE A 857 -8.12 -8.68 9.95
N THR A 858 -9.08 -8.66 9.00
CA THR A 858 -9.31 -7.57 8.04
C THR A 858 -10.63 -6.84 8.32
N GLY A 859 -11.18 -6.97 9.53
CA GLY A 859 -12.48 -6.43 9.92
C GLY A 859 -13.47 -7.52 10.31
N GLU A 860 -14.51 -7.77 9.54
CA GLU A 860 -15.57 -8.73 9.89
C GLU A 860 -15.32 -10.13 9.32
N SER A 861 -14.97 -10.21 8.04
CA SER A 861 -14.62 -11.46 7.36
C SER A 861 -13.89 -11.19 6.05
N PHE A 862 -13.33 -12.24 5.43
CA PHE A 862 -12.74 -12.12 4.09
C PHE A 862 -13.75 -11.85 2.96
N GLU A 863 -15.06 -12.00 3.24
CA GLU A 863 -16.14 -11.68 2.31
C GLU A 863 -16.80 -10.32 2.60
N ASN A 864 -16.45 -9.69 3.73
CA ASN A 864 -16.95 -8.36 4.09
C ASN A 864 -15.89 -7.62 4.89
N LEU A 865 -14.92 -7.06 4.20
CA LEU A 865 -13.77 -6.39 4.80
C LEU A 865 -14.20 -5.10 5.51
N VAL A 866 -13.80 -4.96 6.77
CA VAL A 866 -14.02 -3.78 7.60
C VAL A 866 -12.71 -3.37 8.26
N TYR A 867 -12.30 -2.14 8.12
CA TYR A 867 -11.11 -1.56 8.74
C TYR A 867 -11.50 -0.56 9.84
N PRO A 868 -10.65 -0.34 10.85
CA PRO A 868 -9.35 -0.94 11.16
C PRO A 868 -9.44 -2.29 11.89
N GLU A 869 -8.35 -3.07 11.85
CA GLU A 869 -8.25 -4.33 12.57
C GLU A 869 -8.18 -4.13 14.08
N PHE A 870 -8.73 -5.08 14.85
CA PHE A 870 -8.75 -5.05 16.29
C PHE A 870 -7.89 -6.15 16.93
N LYS A 871 -8.08 -7.40 16.49
CA LYS A 871 -7.47 -8.59 17.07
C LYS A 871 -5.98 -8.72 16.73
N GLY A 872 -5.21 -9.29 17.63
CA GLY A 872 -3.79 -9.57 17.45
C GLY A 872 -2.88 -8.91 18.48
N TYR A 873 -1.63 -8.64 18.10
CA TYR A 873 -0.58 -8.17 18.99
C TYR A 873 -0.41 -6.65 18.96
N HIS A 874 -0.14 -6.04 20.11
CA HIS A 874 0.21 -4.64 20.30
C HIS A 874 1.52 -4.53 21.07
N ALA A 875 2.44 -3.68 20.62
CA ALA A 875 3.80 -3.65 21.17
C ALA A 875 3.99 -2.63 22.30
N ASN A 876 4.92 -2.96 23.20
CA ASN A 876 5.40 -2.06 24.24
C ASN A 876 4.27 -1.47 25.11
N MET A 877 3.38 -2.32 25.64
CA MET A 877 2.27 -1.92 26.47
C MET A 877 2.76 -1.29 27.78
N TYR A 878 2.28 -0.10 28.09
CA TYR A 878 2.39 0.57 29.38
C TYR A 878 1.17 0.28 30.25
N TRP A 879 0.01 0.45 29.68
CA TRP A 879 -1.27 0.03 30.21
C TRP A 879 -2.25 -0.27 29.07
N ALA A 880 -3.23 -1.10 29.35
CA ALA A 880 -4.33 -1.39 28.45
C ALA A 880 -5.64 -1.48 29.25
N THR A 881 -6.66 -0.79 28.79
CA THR A 881 -8.04 -0.90 29.31
C THR A 881 -8.85 -1.67 28.29
N LEU A 882 -9.39 -2.81 28.71
CA LEU A 882 -10.38 -3.55 27.92
C LEU A 882 -11.76 -2.96 28.23
N GLU A 883 -12.43 -2.45 27.22
CA GLU A 883 -13.73 -1.81 27.35
C GLU A 883 -14.86 -2.84 27.30
N SER A 884 -15.83 -2.66 28.13
CA SER A 884 -17.03 -3.49 28.27
C SER A 884 -18.17 -2.65 28.81
N ASP A 885 -19.40 -2.95 28.43
CA ASP A 885 -20.59 -2.23 28.92
C ASP A 885 -20.84 -2.43 30.42
N THR A 886 -20.29 -3.50 31.00
CA THR A 886 -20.59 -3.90 32.36
C THR A 886 -19.36 -3.93 33.29
N THR A 887 -18.21 -4.37 32.79
CA THR A 887 -17.05 -4.71 33.61
C THR A 887 -15.73 -4.35 32.93
N PRO A 888 -15.50 -3.08 32.54
CA PRO A 888 -14.21 -2.65 32.02
C PRO A 888 -13.13 -2.86 33.09
N PHE A 889 -11.89 -3.15 32.64
CA PHE A 889 -10.75 -3.23 33.55
C PHE A 889 -9.47 -2.75 32.88
N THR A 890 -8.50 -2.35 33.69
CA THR A 890 -7.19 -1.88 33.19
C THR A 890 -6.06 -2.76 33.70
N VAL A 891 -5.10 -3.02 32.81
CA VAL A 891 -3.86 -3.73 33.18
C VAL A 891 -2.68 -2.80 32.93
N TYR A 892 -1.79 -2.69 33.90
CA TYR A 892 -0.54 -1.91 33.82
C TYR A 892 0.65 -2.85 33.76
N SER A 893 1.57 -2.57 32.85
CA SER A 893 2.85 -3.25 32.84
C SER A 893 3.82 -2.60 33.83
N ARG A 894 4.53 -3.44 34.58
CA ARG A 894 5.65 -3.06 35.45
C ARG A 894 6.98 -3.61 34.87
N ASN A 895 6.95 -4.04 33.62
CA ASN A 895 8.11 -4.44 32.83
C ASN A 895 8.15 -3.62 31.54
N ASP A 896 9.36 -3.47 31.02
CA ASP A 896 9.56 -2.85 29.71
C ASP A 896 9.37 -3.89 28.60
N GLY A 897 8.91 -3.45 27.43
CA GLY A 897 8.85 -4.26 26.23
C GLY A 897 7.74 -5.32 26.16
N ILE A 898 6.73 -5.28 27.03
CA ILE A 898 5.62 -6.25 27.00
C ILE A 898 4.77 -6.07 25.74
N PHE A 899 4.48 -7.19 25.07
CA PHE A 899 3.45 -7.28 24.04
C PHE A 899 2.11 -7.65 24.65
N PHE A 900 1.06 -7.00 24.18
CA PHE A 900 -0.31 -7.25 24.58
C PHE A 900 -1.05 -7.94 23.42
N HIS A 901 -1.60 -9.13 23.66
CA HIS A 901 -2.43 -9.86 22.71
C HIS A 901 -3.89 -9.77 23.11
N VAL A 902 -4.73 -9.43 22.14
CA VAL A 902 -6.19 -9.33 22.29
C VAL A 902 -6.84 -10.18 21.21
N PHE A 903 -7.44 -11.26 21.61
CA PHE A 903 -8.17 -12.23 20.79
C PHE A 903 -7.41 -12.76 19.56
N THR A 904 -7.76 -13.96 19.18
CA THR A 904 -7.20 -14.60 18.00
C THR A 904 -7.96 -14.15 16.76
N PRO A 905 -7.28 -13.60 15.75
CA PRO A 905 -7.89 -13.31 14.46
C PRO A 905 -8.46 -14.54 13.77
N GLU A 906 -9.44 -14.35 12.89
CA GLU A 906 -10.00 -15.42 12.09
C GLU A 906 -8.93 -16.03 11.16
N GLU A 907 -8.90 -17.36 11.06
CA GLU A 907 -8.00 -18.03 10.13
C GLU A 907 -8.45 -17.85 8.68
N PRO A 908 -7.52 -17.62 7.73
CA PRO A 908 -7.86 -17.50 6.32
C PRO A 908 -8.43 -18.81 5.77
N LYS A 909 -9.50 -18.70 4.99
CA LYS A 909 -10.08 -19.79 4.22
C LYS A 909 -9.45 -19.81 2.85
N GLY A 910 -8.64 -20.78 2.51
CA GLY A 910 -8.05 -20.88 1.18
C GLY A 910 -6.74 -21.65 1.13
N ARG A 911 -5.99 -21.45 0.05
CA ARG A 911 -4.79 -22.24 -0.26
C ARG A 911 -3.61 -22.03 0.68
N VAL A 912 -3.50 -20.91 1.29
CA VAL A 912 -2.27 -20.49 1.96
C VAL A 912 -2.55 -20.25 3.43
N LYS A 913 -2.70 -21.35 4.17
CA LYS A 913 -2.88 -21.34 5.62
C LYS A 913 -1.60 -21.05 6.40
N ASP A 914 -0.43 -21.25 5.77
CA ASP A 914 0.84 -21.40 6.46
C ASP A 914 1.58 -20.08 6.72
N THR A 915 1.00 -18.94 6.33
CA THR A 915 1.63 -17.63 6.59
C THR A 915 1.25 -17.05 7.95
N MET A 916 0.11 -17.49 8.49
CA MET A 916 -0.33 -17.08 9.82
C MET A 916 0.43 -17.88 10.89
N PRO A 917 1.16 -17.22 11.78
CA PRO A 917 1.74 -17.89 12.94
C PRO A 917 0.63 -18.28 13.91
N LYS A 918 0.92 -19.28 14.75
CA LYS A 918 0.00 -19.69 15.81
C LYS A 918 -0.11 -18.59 16.87
N PHE A 919 -1.33 -18.21 17.18
CA PHE A 919 -1.64 -17.34 18.29
C PHE A 919 -1.69 -18.11 19.61
N PRO A 920 -1.61 -17.41 20.78
CA PRO A 920 -1.88 -18.03 22.08
C PRO A 920 -3.29 -18.64 22.11
N GLU A 921 -3.46 -19.76 22.85
CA GLU A 921 -4.78 -20.40 22.99
C GLU A 921 -5.79 -19.61 23.82
N GLY A 922 -5.31 -18.68 24.66
CA GLY A 922 -6.18 -17.80 25.46
C GLY A 922 -6.58 -16.52 24.73
N ASP A 923 -7.47 -15.78 25.36
CA ASP A 923 -8.10 -14.58 24.77
C ASP A 923 -7.29 -13.30 24.98
N ILE A 924 -6.70 -13.14 26.15
CA ILE A 924 -5.91 -11.99 26.56
C ILE A 924 -4.55 -12.45 27.06
N SER A 925 -3.48 -11.99 26.42
CA SER A 925 -2.13 -12.43 26.77
C SER A 925 -1.17 -11.26 26.98
N PHE A 926 -0.22 -11.47 27.91
CA PHE A 926 0.89 -10.57 28.18
C PHE A 926 2.18 -11.32 27.89
N LEU A 927 2.92 -10.84 26.88
CA LEU A 927 3.97 -11.64 26.27
C LEU A 927 5.30 -10.88 26.29
N LEU A 928 6.38 -11.63 26.50
CA LEU A 928 7.76 -11.17 26.40
C LEU A 928 8.33 -11.29 24.99
N ASP A 929 7.74 -12.16 24.17
CA ASP A 929 8.07 -12.30 22.74
C ASP A 929 6.84 -12.74 21.94
N ILE A 930 6.80 -12.35 20.65
CA ILE A 930 5.72 -12.67 19.71
C ILE A 930 6.30 -13.22 18.41
N PRO A 931 5.49 -13.91 17.60
CA PRO A 931 5.96 -14.46 16.33
C PRO A 931 6.15 -13.38 15.26
N ALA A 932 6.96 -13.72 14.27
CA ALA A 932 7.02 -13.03 12.99
C ALA A 932 5.94 -13.55 12.04
N ILE A 933 5.47 -12.71 11.13
CA ILE A 933 4.59 -13.13 10.04
C ILE A 933 5.40 -13.51 8.80
N CYS A 934 4.94 -14.52 8.07
CA CYS A 934 5.50 -14.90 6.78
C CYS A 934 5.04 -13.92 5.68
N SER A 935 5.94 -13.60 4.77
CA SER A 935 5.67 -12.79 3.59
C SER A 935 5.84 -13.64 2.33
N PHE A 936 4.92 -14.56 2.06
CA PHE A 936 4.95 -15.57 1.00
C PHE A 936 6.10 -16.59 1.10
N LYS A 937 7.03 -16.40 2.03
CA LYS A 937 8.14 -17.30 2.30
C LYS A 937 8.12 -17.73 3.77
N PRO A 938 8.48 -18.98 4.07
CA PRO A 938 8.60 -19.43 5.45
C PRO A 938 9.65 -18.62 6.21
N ILE A 939 9.53 -18.59 7.52
CA ILE A 939 10.38 -17.80 8.42
C ILE A 939 11.88 -18.05 8.19
N GLU A 940 12.26 -19.28 7.92
CA GLU A 940 13.65 -19.69 7.68
C GLU A 940 14.26 -19.05 6.43
N GLN A 941 13.44 -18.58 5.52
CA GLN A 941 13.86 -17.89 4.29
C GLN A 941 13.81 -16.36 4.39
N GLN A 942 13.46 -15.86 5.57
CA GLN A 942 13.38 -14.43 5.85
C GLN A 942 14.60 -13.92 6.61
N GLY A 943 14.68 -12.62 6.84
CA GLY A 943 15.81 -11.97 7.48
C GLY A 943 15.86 -12.17 9.01
N PRO A 944 16.87 -11.61 9.66
CA PRO A 944 17.12 -11.79 11.10
C PRO A 944 15.96 -11.38 11.99
N ASN A 945 15.29 -10.28 11.68
CA ASN A 945 14.17 -9.79 12.50
C ASN A 945 12.91 -10.68 12.43
N SER A 946 12.88 -11.63 11.50
CA SER A 946 11.80 -12.62 11.36
C SER A 946 12.09 -13.92 12.13
N GLN A 947 13.30 -14.11 12.60
CA GLN A 947 13.67 -15.36 13.26
C GLN A 947 13.09 -15.45 14.68
N PRO A 948 12.72 -16.67 15.14
CA PRO A 948 12.26 -16.87 16.49
C PRO A 948 13.33 -16.46 17.51
N GLY A 949 12.89 -15.95 18.65
CA GLY A 949 13.78 -15.60 19.74
C GLY A 949 14.45 -16.83 20.34
N ASN A 950 15.69 -16.67 20.76
CA ASN A 950 16.40 -17.65 21.57
C ASN A 950 16.44 -17.18 23.02
N ILE A 951 15.80 -17.94 23.91
CA ILE A 951 15.89 -17.67 25.33
C ILE A 951 16.94 -18.57 25.93
N ARG A 952 17.97 -17.96 26.50
CA ARG A 952 18.98 -18.64 27.31
C ARG A 952 18.79 -18.23 28.77
N ILE A 953 18.41 -19.20 29.59
CA ILE A 953 18.40 -19.06 31.04
C ILE A 953 19.41 -20.04 31.59
N LYS A 954 20.39 -19.54 32.33
CA LYS A 954 21.41 -20.35 33.03
C LYS A 954 20.91 -20.74 34.41
N SER A 955 21.45 -21.82 34.94
CA SER A 955 21.29 -22.12 36.38
C SER A 955 21.87 -20.99 37.20
N GLY A 956 21.05 -20.42 38.10
CA GLY A 956 21.42 -19.24 38.92
C GLY A 956 20.98 -17.89 38.36
N ASP A 957 20.43 -17.82 37.14
CA ASP A 957 19.80 -16.60 36.64
C ASP A 957 18.49 -16.33 37.41
N GLU A 958 18.13 -15.05 37.54
CA GLU A 958 16.91 -14.59 38.20
C GLU A 958 15.61 -15.04 37.49
N GLY A 959 15.71 -15.53 36.27
CA GLY A 959 14.59 -15.89 35.41
C GLY A 959 14.04 -14.69 34.65
N LEU A 960 12.93 -14.92 33.94
CA LEU A 960 12.21 -13.87 33.23
C LEU A 960 11.04 -13.40 34.10
N HIS A 961 10.99 -12.11 34.33
CA HIS A 961 9.93 -11.50 35.14
C HIS A 961 8.80 -11.00 34.28
N LEU A 962 7.56 -11.29 34.68
CA LEU A 962 6.35 -10.69 34.13
C LEU A 962 5.55 -10.12 35.30
N ASN A 963 5.62 -8.81 35.45
CA ASN A 963 5.04 -8.09 36.59
C ASN A 963 3.93 -7.17 36.07
N LEU A 964 2.70 -7.39 36.53
CA LEU A 964 1.52 -6.66 36.09
C LEU A 964 0.77 -6.11 37.31
N MET A 965 -0.05 -5.11 37.09
CA MET A 965 -1.06 -4.65 38.04
C MET A 965 -2.41 -4.58 37.32
N PHE A 966 -3.39 -5.21 37.88
CA PHE A 966 -4.77 -5.21 37.40
C PHE A 966 -5.62 -4.25 38.27
N ASP A 967 -6.38 -3.40 37.61
CA ASP A 967 -7.38 -2.55 38.22
C ASP A 967 -8.77 -2.98 37.74
N PHE A 968 -9.45 -3.77 38.56
CA PHE A 968 -10.81 -4.23 38.32
C PHE A 968 -11.86 -3.36 39.02
N ARG A 969 -11.47 -2.29 39.70
CA ARG A 969 -12.40 -1.41 40.41
C ARG A 969 -13.32 -0.70 39.42
N GLN A 970 -14.61 -0.65 39.77
CA GLN A 970 -15.63 0.08 39.02
C GLN A 970 -15.98 1.38 39.73
#